data_469bd2c73312f52e99c0580183060431
#
_entry.id   469bd2c73312f52e99c0580183060431
#
_cell.length_a   1.000
_cell.length_b   1.000
_cell.length_c   1.000
_cell.angle_alpha   90.00
_cell.angle_beta   90.00
_cell.angle_gamma   90.00
#
_symmetry.space_group_name_H-M   'P 1'
#
loop_
_entity.id
_entity.type
_entity.pdbx_description
1 polymer ?
#
loop_
_entity_poly.entity_id
_entity_poly.type
_entity_poly.pdbx_seq_one_letter_code
_entity_poly.pdbx_strand_id
1 'polypeptide(L)'
;MTKAQVTHSFLILVALGALAVRQSVASDAVISYVSPTGDDSWSGRLAQPNADRTDGPRATLGAACRATRTLGTETSRRIVVQAGEYFLNEPVVLTEKDSGLTIEAATGADVTLYGGRKVTGWRKDGPDFYAATLPGVKEGDWDFRALIVNGRYCPRARLPKTGRFEHRSVFDVRWMSTTGGGWQRKPTDEELTTLKYRPEDLGPWLDIRNAEVTVYHMWDDSMVGVSVIDTESHTLTFSSPTGHPAGAFGVKTYVVWNVREGLTEPGQWYLDRTAGKVVYWPLTGEDMSEVKVIAPVVESIVRVQGSRGKPVRNVTLRGLRLAATTTPLTAGGFGAGRFDGALSIANAEDCTFGDLEVRHAGGQGIQATGTSLRIQRCHVHHVGACGIRASGTRLEVTDNHIHDVGLTYPSAIALQGGGRDSLVAHNHVHHAPYSAINYGGQNTRIEANRIHDAMLELHDGGGIYCFGGKNLVLRGNYIHDIIDTGGYGASAYYLDEQSEGCLVEGNLSVNVMRPSHNHMAKGNTIRNNVFINEGDLRLTWPRSSDYRFEKNILWATGRIVFDNREGITTLAGNILHSVAGKVECKKLDQYSQTGEYPMQADAVNVLADPKLIAYRDGQVQIAPDSPAHALGIEPIDVSGTGPRP
;
A
#
# COMPACT_ATOMS: atom_id res chain seq x y z
N MET A 1 12.79 -19.44 -87.12
CA MET A 1 11.45 -19.79 -87.46
C MET A 1 10.64 -19.65 -86.20
N THR A 2 9.66 -18.87 -86.23
CA THR A 2 8.80 -18.13 -85.39
C THR A 2 8.47 -18.71 -83.97
N LYS A 3 8.78 -17.91 -82.93
CA LYS A 3 8.33 -18.08 -81.58
C LYS A 3 6.87 -17.64 -81.41
N ALA A 4 6.02 -18.50 -80.82
CA ALA A 4 4.67 -18.14 -80.40
C ALA A 4 4.73 -17.78 -78.89
N GLN A 5 4.31 -16.55 -78.54
CA GLN A 5 4.10 -16.12 -77.15
C GLN A 5 2.71 -16.57 -76.71
N VAL A 6 2.65 -17.22 -75.56
CA VAL A 6 1.41 -17.53 -74.85
C VAL A 6 1.26 -16.58 -73.70
N THR A 7 0.32 -15.65 -73.77
CA THR A 7 -0.11 -14.75 -72.72
C THR A 7 -1.11 -15.43 -71.78
N HIS A 8 -0.77 -15.63 -70.50
CA HIS A 8 -1.72 -16.09 -69.51
C HIS A 8 -2.31 -14.87 -68.75
N SER A 9 -3.59 -14.64 -68.99
CA SER A 9 -4.38 -13.67 -68.25
C SER A 9 -4.83 -14.28 -66.91
N PHE A 10 -4.35 -13.73 -65.80
CA PHE A 10 -4.88 -14.07 -64.50
C PHE A 10 -6.09 -13.19 -64.20
N LEU A 11 -7.27 -13.81 -64.11
CA LEU A 11 -8.48 -13.19 -63.54
C LEU A 11 -8.35 -13.19 -62.02
N ILE A 12 -8.23 -12.01 -61.40
CA ILE A 12 -8.34 -11.83 -59.94
C ILE A 12 -9.83 -11.62 -59.64
N LEU A 13 -10.46 -12.62 -59.02
CA LEU A 13 -11.78 -12.51 -58.41
C LEU A 13 -11.63 -11.78 -57.06
N VAL A 14 -12.04 -10.52 -56.99
CA VAL A 14 -12.16 -9.78 -55.72
C VAL A 14 -13.50 -10.16 -55.10
N ALA A 15 -13.46 -11.03 -54.09
CA ALA A 15 -14.63 -11.30 -53.26
C ALA A 15 -14.75 -10.15 -52.24
N LEU A 16 -15.68 -9.23 -52.45
CA LEU A 16 -16.12 -8.27 -51.44
C LEU A 16 -16.89 -9.02 -50.37
N GLY A 17 -16.18 -9.41 -49.27
CA GLY A 17 -16.80 -9.81 -48.04
C GLY A 17 -17.37 -8.59 -47.33
N ALA A 18 -18.69 -8.40 -47.38
CA ALA A 18 -19.36 -7.42 -46.54
C ALA A 18 -19.19 -7.80 -45.07
N LEU A 19 -18.23 -7.17 -44.36
CA LEU A 19 -18.21 -7.15 -42.91
C LEU A 19 -19.45 -6.37 -42.44
N ALA A 20 -20.49 -7.11 -42.07
CA ALA A 20 -21.61 -6.54 -41.34
C ALA A 20 -21.05 -6.13 -39.93
N VAL A 21 -20.64 -4.88 -39.79
CA VAL A 21 -20.46 -4.26 -38.50
C VAL A 21 -21.84 -4.27 -37.83
N ARG A 22 -22.07 -5.26 -36.97
CA ARG A 22 -23.19 -5.19 -36.03
C ARG A 22 -22.94 -3.96 -35.16
N GLN A 23 -23.52 -2.83 -35.51
CA GLN A 23 -23.77 -1.77 -34.53
C GLN A 23 -24.65 -2.40 -33.45
N SER A 24 -24.04 -2.75 -32.33
CA SER A 24 -24.81 -3.02 -31.12
C SER A 24 -25.51 -1.71 -30.76
N VAL A 25 -26.79 -1.65 -31.03
CA VAL A 25 -27.66 -0.64 -30.41
C VAL A 25 -27.47 -0.90 -28.90
N ALA A 26 -26.74 -0.01 -28.22
CA ALA A 26 -26.65 -0.07 -26.78
C ALA A 26 -28.09 0.06 -26.27
N SER A 27 -28.67 -1.02 -25.78
CA SER A 27 -29.95 -0.96 -25.10
C SER A 27 -29.77 -0.04 -23.90
N ASP A 28 -30.69 0.92 -23.73
CA ASP A 28 -30.66 1.81 -22.59
C ASP A 28 -30.55 0.99 -21.31
N ALA A 29 -29.53 1.30 -20.50
CA ALA A 29 -29.27 0.57 -19.26
C ALA A 29 -30.46 0.74 -18.31
N VAL A 30 -30.89 -0.34 -17.70
CA VAL A 30 -31.89 -0.29 -16.63
C VAL A 30 -31.26 0.36 -15.40
N ILE A 31 -31.77 1.54 -15.03
CA ILE A 31 -31.27 2.32 -13.90
C ILE A 31 -32.08 2.01 -12.64
N SER A 32 -31.37 1.78 -11.54
CA SER A 32 -31.92 1.75 -10.18
C SER A 32 -31.28 2.85 -9.33
N TYR A 33 -32.09 3.61 -8.63
CA TYR A 33 -31.62 4.72 -7.78
C TYR A 33 -31.62 4.32 -6.31
N VAL A 34 -30.60 4.82 -5.58
CA VAL A 34 -30.47 4.65 -4.13
C VAL A 34 -30.36 6.03 -3.49
N SER A 35 -31.10 6.28 -2.41
CA SER A 35 -31.11 7.56 -1.69
C SER A 35 -31.29 7.34 -0.19
N PRO A 36 -30.68 8.17 0.70
CA PRO A 36 -30.94 8.10 2.15
C PRO A 36 -32.41 8.36 2.52
N THR A 37 -33.17 9.00 1.62
CA THR A 37 -34.61 9.26 1.80
C THR A 37 -35.48 8.23 1.09
N GLY A 38 -34.90 7.15 0.58
CA GLY A 38 -35.56 6.06 -0.12
C GLY A 38 -36.23 5.06 0.80
N ASP A 39 -36.87 4.05 0.18
CA ASP A 39 -37.47 2.91 0.84
C ASP A 39 -37.15 1.64 0.04
N ASP A 40 -36.69 0.57 0.69
CA ASP A 40 -36.31 -0.67 0.02
C ASP A 40 -37.49 -1.45 -0.60
N SER A 41 -38.72 -1.09 -0.22
CA SER A 41 -39.96 -1.63 -0.82
C SER A 41 -40.30 -0.96 -2.17
N TRP A 42 -39.72 0.22 -2.45
CA TRP A 42 -39.98 0.96 -3.70
C TRP A 42 -39.28 0.32 -4.90
N SER A 43 -39.72 0.67 -6.10
CA SER A 43 -39.18 0.08 -7.33
C SER A 43 -37.70 0.41 -7.60
N GLY A 44 -37.22 1.55 -7.08
CA GLY A 44 -35.91 2.09 -7.40
C GLY A 44 -35.79 2.73 -8.79
N ARG A 45 -36.90 2.87 -9.52
CA ARG A 45 -36.91 3.41 -10.90
C ARG A 45 -36.93 4.94 -10.95
N LEU A 46 -37.29 5.57 -9.88
CA LEU A 46 -37.35 7.03 -9.76
C LEU A 46 -36.16 7.54 -8.94
N ALA A 47 -35.55 8.63 -9.41
CA ALA A 47 -34.45 9.27 -8.69
C ALA A 47 -34.89 10.00 -7.41
N GLN A 48 -36.17 10.36 -7.33
CA GLN A 48 -36.82 11.01 -6.20
C GLN A 48 -38.14 10.31 -5.89
N PRO A 49 -38.63 10.37 -4.63
CA PRO A 49 -39.96 9.89 -4.31
C PRO A 49 -41.03 10.57 -5.17
N ASN A 50 -42.04 9.82 -5.61
CA ASN A 50 -43.23 10.39 -6.25
C ASN A 50 -44.03 11.20 -5.23
N ALA A 51 -45.01 12.00 -5.72
CA ALA A 51 -45.78 12.93 -4.89
C ALA A 51 -46.50 12.24 -3.71
N ASP A 52 -46.99 11.02 -3.95
CA ASP A 52 -47.75 10.26 -2.97
C ASP A 52 -46.86 9.40 -2.06
N ARG A 53 -45.52 9.42 -2.26
CA ARG A 53 -44.52 8.58 -1.56
C ARG A 53 -44.84 7.07 -1.57
N THR A 54 -45.37 6.59 -2.69
CA THR A 54 -45.67 5.19 -2.91
C THR A 54 -44.58 4.49 -3.75
N ASP A 55 -43.72 5.27 -4.41
CA ASP A 55 -42.56 4.79 -5.18
C ASP A 55 -41.46 5.85 -5.23
N GLY A 56 -40.21 5.38 -5.42
CA GLY A 56 -39.02 6.25 -5.42
C GLY A 56 -37.72 5.44 -5.47
N PRO A 57 -36.60 6.06 -5.01
CA PRO A 57 -35.31 5.37 -4.90
C PRO A 57 -35.36 4.33 -3.75
N ARG A 58 -34.49 3.32 -3.80
CA ARG A 58 -34.28 2.40 -2.68
C ARG A 58 -33.48 3.08 -1.57
N ALA A 59 -33.66 2.61 -0.34
CA ALA A 59 -32.92 3.13 0.81
C ALA A 59 -31.48 2.59 0.84
N THR A 60 -31.26 1.33 0.44
CA THR A 60 -29.98 0.66 0.60
C THR A 60 -29.40 0.16 -0.72
N LEU A 61 -28.06 0.22 -0.82
CA LEU A 61 -27.32 -0.32 -1.97
C LEU A 61 -27.52 -1.85 -2.07
N GLY A 62 -27.59 -2.55 -0.93
CA GLY A 62 -27.83 -3.99 -0.90
C GLY A 62 -29.18 -4.38 -1.53
N ALA A 63 -30.24 -3.64 -1.25
CA ALA A 63 -31.56 -3.88 -1.86
C ALA A 63 -31.56 -3.59 -3.35
N ALA A 64 -30.88 -2.52 -3.80
CA ALA A 64 -30.72 -2.21 -5.21
C ALA A 64 -29.96 -3.33 -5.94
N CYS A 65 -28.86 -3.85 -5.39
CA CYS A 65 -28.13 -4.99 -5.95
C CYS A 65 -29.03 -6.24 -6.06
N ARG A 66 -29.79 -6.58 -5.02
CA ARG A 66 -30.73 -7.71 -5.08
C ARG A 66 -31.78 -7.53 -6.17
N ALA A 67 -32.33 -6.35 -6.29
CA ALA A 67 -33.34 -6.06 -7.30
C ALA A 67 -32.79 -6.14 -8.74
N THR A 68 -31.57 -5.64 -8.98
CA THR A 68 -30.97 -5.71 -10.33
C THR A 68 -30.63 -7.13 -10.76
N ARG A 69 -30.37 -8.06 -9.83
CA ARG A 69 -30.12 -9.49 -10.13
C ARG A 69 -31.30 -10.15 -10.83
N THR A 70 -32.54 -9.73 -10.59
CA THR A 70 -33.73 -10.29 -11.22
C THR A 70 -33.78 -10.01 -12.73
N LEU A 71 -33.00 -9.04 -13.22
CA LEU A 71 -32.95 -8.66 -14.64
C LEU A 71 -31.97 -9.53 -15.46
N GLY A 72 -31.18 -10.38 -14.80
CA GLY A 72 -30.15 -11.19 -15.44
C GLY A 72 -28.91 -10.40 -15.85
N THR A 73 -27.83 -11.12 -16.20
CA THR A 73 -26.51 -10.52 -16.55
C THR A 73 -26.45 -9.98 -17.98
N GLU A 74 -27.35 -10.39 -18.86
CA GLU A 74 -27.42 -9.92 -20.26
C GLU A 74 -28.03 -8.52 -20.39
N THR A 75 -28.71 -8.04 -19.34
CA THR A 75 -29.28 -6.69 -19.30
C THR A 75 -28.22 -5.72 -18.79
N SER A 76 -27.99 -4.60 -19.50
CA SER A 76 -27.17 -3.51 -19.00
C SER A 76 -27.82 -2.88 -17.76
N ARG A 77 -27.14 -2.87 -16.63
CA ARG A 77 -27.70 -2.48 -15.33
C ARG A 77 -26.81 -1.41 -14.68
N ARG A 78 -27.46 -0.37 -14.18
CA ARG A 78 -26.78 0.70 -13.45
C ARG A 78 -27.48 0.97 -12.12
N ILE A 79 -26.71 1.14 -11.06
CA ILE A 79 -27.19 1.67 -9.79
C ILE A 79 -26.56 3.05 -9.63
N VAL A 80 -27.39 4.06 -9.52
CA VAL A 80 -27.00 5.46 -9.30
C VAL A 80 -27.31 5.81 -7.84
N VAL A 81 -26.26 6.09 -7.07
CA VAL A 81 -26.36 6.42 -5.65
C VAL A 81 -26.42 7.93 -5.50
N GLN A 82 -27.50 8.43 -4.89
CA GLN A 82 -27.71 9.84 -4.65
C GLN A 82 -26.81 10.36 -3.50
N ALA A 83 -26.61 11.68 -3.46
CA ALA A 83 -25.83 12.33 -2.42
C ALA A 83 -26.32 11.94 -1.01
N GLY A 84 -25.38 11.67 -0.12
CA GLY A 84 -25.66 11.40 1.27
C GLY A 84 -24.73 10.40 1.94
N GLU A 85 -25.08 10.07 3.17
CA GLU A 85 -24.34 9.18 4.05
C GLU A 85 -25.14 7.90 4.27
N TYR A 86 -24.48 6.77 4.00
CA TYR A 86 -25.08 5.43 4.13
C TYR A 86 -24.30 4.64 5.16
N PHE A 87 -24.97 4.16 6.19
CA PHE A 87 -24.36 3.41 7.29
C PHE A 87 -24.66 1.92 7.12
N LEU A 88 -23.62 1.11 6.94
CA LEU A 88 -23.72 -0.31 6.69
C LEU A 88 -23.36 -1.11 7.94
N ASN A 89 -24.22 -2.07 8.30
CA ASN A 89 -23.98 -3.04 9.36
C ASN A 89 -23.46 -4.39 8.81
N GLU A 90 -23.48 -4.55 7.50
CA GLU A 90 -22.98 -5.71 6.76
C GLU A 90 -22.41 -5.24 5.41
N PRO A 91 -21.45 -5.96 4.83
CA PRO A 91 -20.90 -5.64 3.51
C PRO A 91 -21.95 -5.75 2.40
N VAL A 92 -21.84 -4.90 1.38
CA VAL A 92 -22.49 -5.12 0.09
C VAL A 92 -21.70 -6.18 -0.68
N VAL A 93 -22.29 -7.36 -0.90
CA VAL A 93 -21.61 -8.46 -1.59
C VAL A 93 -22.09 -8.54 -3.04
N LEU A 94 -21.14 -8.40 -3.98
CA LEU A 94 -21.32 -8.61 -5.41
C LEU A 94 -20.77 -9.99 -5.80
N THR A 95 -21.57 -10.76 -6.52
CA THR A 95 -21.25 -12.12 -6.95
C THR A 95 -21.28 -12.22 -8.48
N GLU A 96 -21.07 -13.41 -9.04
CA GLU A 96 -21.20 -13.64 -10.49
C GLU A 96 -22.54 -13.21 -11.07
N LYS A 97 -23.61 -13.14 -10.24
CA LYS A 97 -24.94 -12.65 -10.63
C LYS A 97 -24.97 -11.14 -10.88
N ASP A 98 -23.98 -10.42 -10.38
CA ASP A 98 -23.83 -8.98 -10.53
C ASP A 98 -22.88 -8.62 -11.72
N SER A 99 -22.41 -9.60 -12.47
CA SER A 99 -21.57 -9.37 -13.65
C SER A 99 -22.26 -8.41 -14.64
N GLY A 100 -21.51 -7.42 -15.14
CA GLY A 100 -22.03 -6.35 -16.02
C GLY A 100 -22.71 -5.19 -15.28
N LEU A 101 -22.70 -5.16 -13.95
CA LEU A 101 -23.30 -4.09 -13.15
C LEU A 101 -22.36 -2.88 -13.04
N THR A 102 -22.88 -1.69 -13.25
CA THR A 102 -22.24 -0.43 -12.89
C THR A 102 -22.89 0.14 -11.63
N ILE A 103 -22.07 0.47 -10.63
CA ILE A 103 -22.48 1.19 -9.42
C ILE A 103 -21.70 2.50 -9.39
N GLU A 104 -22.40 3.61 -9.33
CA GLU A 104 -21.76 4.92 -9.39
C GLU A 104 -22.51 5.97 -8.56
N ALA A 105 -21.79 6.99 -8.11
CA ALA A 105 -22.42 8.18 -7.56
C ALA A 105 -23.17 8.94 -8.66
N ALA A 106 -24.26 9.59 -8.31
CA ALA A 106 -24.90 10.55 -9.21
C ALA A 106 -23.91 11.68 -9.54
N THR A 107 -24.01 12.24 -10.74
CA THR A 107 -23.08 13.27 -11.21
C THR A 107 -22.96 14.43 -10.21
N GLY A 108 -21.75 14.71 -9.74
CA GLY A 108 -21.47 15.77 -8.78
C GLY A 108 -21.96 15.48 -7.35
N ALA A 109 -22.41 14.28 -7.05
CA ALA A 109 -22.93 13.90 -5.74
C ALA A 109 -21.83 13.44 -4.80
N ASP A 110 -21.85 13.93 -3.57
CA ASP A 110 -21.05 13.43 -2.46
C ASP A 110 -21.75 12.21 -1.83
N VAL A 111 -21.21 11.02 -2.09
CA VAL A 111 -21.76 9.76 -1.59
C VAL A 111 -20.74 9.11 -0.69
N THR A 112 -21.07 8.92 0.59
CA THR A 112 -20.21 8.20 1.54
C THR A 112 -20.88 6.95 2.09
N LEU A 113 -20.24 5.80 1.90
CA LEU A 113 -20.62 4.54 2.50
C LEU A 113 -19.74 4.32 3.74
N TYR A 114 -20.34 4.35 4.92
CA TYR A 114 -19.67 4.06 6.18
C TYR A 114 -19.86 2.60 6.59
N GLY A 115 -18.76 1.90 6.84
CA GLY A 115 -18.77 0.56 7.44
C GLY A 115 -18.89 0.61 8.97
N GLY A 116 -19.70 1.52 9.49
CA GLY A 116 -19.79 1.81 10.92
C GLY A 116 -21.11 2.44 11.32
N ARG A 117 -21.21 2.80 12.60
CA ARG A 117 -22.41 3.41 13.23
C ARG A 117 -22.07 4.77 13.81
N LYS A 118 -23.08 5.64 13.89
CA LYS A 118 -23.00 6.86 14.70
C LYS A 118 -23.01 6.48 16.19
N VAL A 119 -22.08 7.06 16.94
CA VAL A 119 -22.02 6.94 18.40
C VAL A 119 -22.67 8.17 19.00
N THR A 120 -23.67 7.95 19.83
CA THR A 120 -24.46 9.01 20.49
C THR A 120 -24.54 8.74 21.99
N GLY A 121 -25.17 9.65 22.75
CA GLY A 121 -25.36 9.47 24.18
C GLY A 121 -24.11 9.73 25.02
N TRP A 122 -23.26 10.61 24.54
CA TRP A 122 -22.06 11.05 25.23
C TRP A 122 -22.37 11.73 26.56
N ARG A 123 -21.64 11.37 27.60
CA ARG A 123 -21.74 11.92 28.96
C ARG A 123 -20.35 12.17 29.52
N LYS A 124 -20.23 13.14 30.43
CA LYS A 124 -18.98 13.37 31.18
C LYS A 124 -18.52 12.09 31.88
N ASP A 125 -17.22 11.79 31.77
CA ASP A 125 -16.52 10.67 32.44
C ASP A 125 -15.28 11.20 33.15
N GLY A 126 -15.48 12.06 34.14
CA GLY A 126 -14.44 12.82 34.83
C GLY A 126 -14.32 14.26 34.29
N PRO A 127 -13.25 14.98 34.66
CA PRO A 127 -13.12 16.40 34.31
C PRO A 127 -12.91 16.64 32.81
N ASP A 128 -12.11 15.77 32.16
CA ASP A 128 -11.61 16.01 30.80
C ASP A 128 -12.24 15.10 29.74
N PHE A 129 -12.85 13.99 30.15
CA PHE A 129 -13.31 12.96 29.25
C PHE A 129 -14.81 12.93 29.07
N TYR A 130 -15.23 12.37 27.95
CA TYR A 130 -16.60 11.96 27.69
C TYR A 130 -16.64 10.46 27.34
N ALA A 131 -17.71 9.80 27.72
CA ALA A 131 -17.93 8.41 27.40
C ALA A 131 -19.30 8.17 26.81
N ALA A 132 -19.40 7.18 25.93
CA ALA A 132 -20.68 6.66 25.42
C ALA A 132 -20.72 5.15 25.63
N THR A 133 -21.82 4.65 26.22
CA THR A 133 -22.04 3.20 26.38
C THR A 133 -22.32 2.57 25.03
N LEU A 134 -21.67 1.46 24.75
CA LEU A 134 -21.77 0.74 23.47
C LEU A 134 -22.25 -0.71 23.72
N PRO A 135 -23.53 -1.02 23.45
CA PRO A 135 -24.02 -2.40 23.55
C PRO A 135 -23.22 -3.34 22.64
N GLY A 136 -22.87 -4.53 23.16
CA GLY A 136 -22.07 -5.54 22.47
C GLY A 136 -20.56 -5.43 22.70
N VAL A 137 -20.03 -4.30 23.19
CA VAL A 137 -18.60 -4.15 23.46
C VAL A 137 -18.16 -4.97 24.68
N LYS A 138 -18.95 -4.94 25.75
CA LYS A 138 -18.66 -5.73 26.95
C LYS A 138 -18.78 -7.24 26.71
N GLU A 139 -19.67 -7.64 25.85
CA GLU A 139 -19.92 -9.02 25.44
C GLU A 139 -18.84 -9.53 24.46
N GLY A 140 -18.13 -8.62 23.77
CA GLY A 140 -17.15 -8.92 22.74
C GLY A 140 -17.75 -9.03 21.32
N ASP A 141 -19.03 -8.68 21.15
CA ASP A 141 -19.74 -8.71 19.87
C ASP A 141 -19.38 -7.51 18.98
N TRP A 142 -18.84 -6.43 19.58
CA TRP A 142 -18.41 -5.24 18.87
C TRP A 142 -17.05 -4.77 19.37
N ASP A 143 -16.05 -4.83 18.48
CA ASP A 143 -14.68 -4.40 18.76
C ASP A 143 -14.12 -3.60 17.58
N PHE A 144 -13.40 -2.53 17.88
CA PHE A 144 -12.84 -1.66 16.83
C PHE A 144 -11.58 -0.93 17.29
N ARG A 145 -10.77 -0.50 16.29
CA ARG A 145 -9.49 0.17 16.48
C ARG A 145 -9.38 1.53 15.81
N ALA A 146 -10.52 2.06 15.36
CA ALA A 146 -10.62 3.39 14.78
C ALA A 146 -11.81 4.15 15.37
N LEU A 147 -11.66 5.43 15.59
CA LEU A 147 -12.76 6.34 15.94
C LEU A 147 -12.66 7.58 15.05
N ILE A 148 -13.77 7.93 14.40
CA ILE A 148 -13.83 9.07 13.52
C ILE A 148 -14.70 10.16 14.17
N VAL A 149 -14.11 11.29 14.47
CA VAL A 149 -14.78 12.42 15.10
C VAL A 149 -14.74 13.62 14.15
N ASN A 150 -15.91 14.13 13.74
CA ASN A 150 -16.04 15.23 12.78
C ASN A 150 -15.22 15.02 11.50
N GLY A 151 -15.16 13.78 10.99
CA GLY A 151 -14.38 13.41 9.80
C GLY A 151 -12.88 13.25 10.03
N ARG A 152 -12.39 13.36 11.26
CA ARG A 152 -10.98 13.19 11.63
C ARG A 152 -10.77 11.78 12.19
N TYR A 153 -9.75 11.07 11.71
CA TYR A 153 -9.25 9.82 12.32
C TYR A 153 -8.55 10.17 13.64
N CYS A 154 -9.12 9.74 14.76
CA CYS A 154 -8.62 10.12 16.08
C CYS A 154 -7.49 9.21 16.55
N PRO A 155 -6.42 9.78 17.14
CA PRO A 155 -5.33 8.99 17.72
C PRO A 155 -5.84 8.17 18.90
N ARG A 156 -5.31 6.95 19.02
CA ARG A 156 -5.63 6.05 20.13
C ARG A 156 -4.79 6.40 21.36
N ALA A 157 -5.35 6.18 22.53
CA ALA A 157 -4.60 6.20 23.78
C ALA A 157 -3.43 5.21 23.72
N ARG A 158 -2.22 5.64 24.10
CA ARG A 158 -0.99 4.84 23.99
C ARG A 158 0.02 5.14 25.09
N LEU A 159 0.85 4.13 25.36
CA LEU A 159 2.05 4.25 26.17
C LEU A 159 3.27 3.67 25.43
N PRO A 160 4.44 4.34 25.47
CA PRO A 160 4.65 5.67 26.06
C PRO A 160 3.94 6.75 25.26
N LYS A 161 3.78 7.95 25.80
CA LYS A 161 3.15 9.09 25.11
C LYS A 161 3.79 9.36 23.74
N THR A 162 5.11 9.33 23.69
CA THR A 162 5.91 9.50 22.47
C THR A 162 7.00 8.44 22.40
N GLY A 163 7.44 8.09 21.19
CA GLY A 163 8.45 7.05 21.00
C GLY A 163 7.93 5.64 21.27
N ARG A 164 8.78 4.77 21.77
CA ARG A 164 8.51 3.34 22.05
C ARG A 164 9.17 2.93 23.34
N PHE A 165 8.56 2.00 24.06
CA PHE A 165 9.22 1.29 25.16
C PHE A 165 10.27 0.32 24.61
N GLU A 166 11.22 -0.07 25.47
CA GLU A 166 12.19 -1.11 25.18
C GLU A 166 11.95 -2.34 26.07
N HIS A 167 11.78 -3.50 25.47
CA HIS A 167 11.63 -4.76 26.19
C HIS A 167 12.97 -5.49 26.44
N ARG A 168 12.96 -6.47 27.35
CA ARG A 168 14.12 -7.26 27.74
C ARG A 168 14.18 -8.65 27.10
N SER A 169 13.18 -9.01 26.29
CA SER A 169 13.19 -10.30 25.57
C SER A 169 14.38 -10.38 24.63
N VAL A 170 14.91 -11.58 24.49
CA VAL A 170 16.05 -11.91 23.60
C VAL A 170 15.67 -13.11 22.76
N PHE A 171 15.95 -13.03 21.47
CA PHE A 171 15.80 -14.13 20.54
C PHE A 171 17.02 -14.17 19.59
N ASP A 172 18.02 -14.95 19.94
CA ASP A 172 19.32 -15.03 19.28
C ASP A 172 19.38 -16.14 18.21
N VAL A 173 18.24 -16.64 17.75
CA VAL A 173 18.22 -17.64 16.67
C VAL A 173 18.51 -16.94 15.34
N ARG A 174 19.44 -17.50 14.58
CA ARG A 174 19.88 -16.91 13.32
C ARG A 174 18.77 -16.98 12.26
N TRP A 175 18.56 -15.86 11.57
CA TRP A 175 17.79 -15.84 10.34
C TRP A 175 18.63 -16.34 9.18
N MET A 176 18.11 -17.31 8.45
CA MET A 176 18.77 -17.91 7.29
C MET A 176 18.22 -17.21 6.04
N SER A 177 18.95 -16.22 5.53
CA SER A 177 18.64 -15.60 4.23
C SER A 177 18.90 -16.64 3.13
N THR A 178 17.87 -17.39 2.84
CA THR A 178 17.81 -18.35 1.73
C THR A 178 16.55 -18.01 0.94
N THR A 179 16.29 -18.74 -0.12
CA THR A 179 15.07 -18.57 -0.89
C THR A 179 13.82 -18.63 0.00
N GLY A 180 13.25 -17.47 0.30
CA GLY A 180 12.09 -17.30 1.18
C GLY A 180 12.42 -17.09 2.66
N GLY A 181 13.69 -17.11 3.07
CA GLY A 181 14.11 -16.88 4.45
C GLY A 181 13.62 -17.94 5.44
N GLY A 182 14.00 -17.79 6.70
CA GLY A 182 13.52 -18.62 7.81
C GLY A 182 14.48 -18.64 8.99
N TRP A 183 13.98 -18.99 10.16
CA TRP A 183 14.81 -19.17 11.35
C TRP A 183 15.59 -20.50 11.30
N GLN A 184 16.81 -20.52 11.78
CA GLN A 184 17.63 -21.73 11.87
C GLN A 184 16.94 -22.85 12.66
N ARG A 185 16.11 -22.51 13.64
CA ARG A 185 15.14 -23.39 14.27
C ARG A 185 13.76 -22.71 14.35
N LYS A 186 12.71 -23.48 14.36
CA LYS A 186 11.36 -22.96 14.58
C LYS A 186 11.26 -22.32 15.97
N PRO A 187 10.70 -21.10 16.12
CA PRO A 187 10.35 -20.53 17.42
C PRO A 187 9.36 -21.42 18.18
N THR A 188 9.47 -21.43 19.49
CA THR A 188 8.48 -22.08 20.37
C THR A 188 7.22 -21.22 20.51
N ASP A 189 6.12 -21.81 20.98
CA ASP A 189 4.89 -21.08 21.24
C ASP A 189 5.11 -20.02 22.34
N GLU A 190 5.91 -20.32 23.36
CA GLU A 190 6.27 -19.36 24.40
C GLU A 190 7.03 -18.16 23.82
N GLU A 191 8.02 -18.38 22.95
CA GLU A 191 8.76 -17.30 22.28
C GLU A 191 7.87 -16.41 21.42
N LEU A 192 6.81 -16.95 20.83
CA LEU A 192 5.86 -16.22 20.01
C LEU A 192 4.75 -15.52 20.83
N THR A 193 4.56 -15.91 22.10
CA THR A 193 3.44 -15.40 22.90
C THR A 193 3.86 -14.63 24.15
N THR A 194 5.17 -14.39 24.35
CA THR A 194 5.64 -13.67 25.56
C THR A 194 6.54 -12.49 25.22
N LEU A 195 6.48 -11.49 26.12
CA LEU A 195 7.37 -10.33 26.08
C LEU A 195 7.78 -9.95 27.52
N LYS A 196 9.09 -9.84 27.76
CA LYS A 196 9.64 -9.36 29.05
C LYS A 196 9.78 -7.85 29.01
N TYR A 197 8.93 -7.14 29.77
CA TYR A 197 8.96 -5.68 29.84
C TYR A 197 9.90 -5.15 30.95
N ARG A 198 10.19 -3.87 30.96
CA ARG A 198 10.95 -3.22 32.04
C ARG A 198 10.01 -2.91 33.22
N PRO A 199 10.41 -3.12 34.47
CA PRO A 199 9.55 -2.93 35.66
C PRO A 199 8.85 -1.57 35.72
N GLU A 200 9.52 -0.53 35.21
CA GLU A 200 9.02 0.83 35.18
C GLU A 200 7.95 1.12 34.10
N ASP A 201 7.82 0.25 33.08
CA ASP A 201 6.93 0.49 31.96
C ASP A 201 5.47 0.13 32.27
N LEU A 202 5.25 -0.98 32.95
CA LEU A 202 3.91 -1.55 33.21
C LEU A 202 3.80 -2.02 34.68
N GLY A 203 2.55 -2.09 35.15
CA GLY A 203 2.24 -2.50 36.51
C GLY A 203 0.87 -3.14 36.64
N PRO A 204 0.44 -3.44 37.89
CA PRO A 204 -0.85 -4.10 38.16
C PRO A 204 -2.07 -3.25 37.79
N TRP A 205 -1.86 -1.99 37.44
CA TRP A 205 -2.89 -1.08 36.93
C TRP A 205 -3.35 -1.41 35.50
N LEU A 206 -2.58 -2.19 34.74
CA LEU A 206 -2.88 -2.50 33.35
C LEU A 206 -4.16 -3.36 33.25
N ASP A 207 -5.20 -2.80 32.66
CA ASP A 207 -6.39 -3.58 32.28
C ASP A 207 -6.08 -4.42 31.04
N ILE A 208 -5.75 -5.71 31.25
CA ILE A 208 -5.35 -6.64 30.19
C ILE A 208 -6.45 -6.88 29.17
N ARG A 209 -7.72 -6.72 29.53
CA ARG A 209 -8.84 -6.87 28.60
C ARG A 209 -8.89 -5.72 27.59
N ASN A 210 -8.44 -4.54 28.00
CA ASN A 210 -8.38 -3.36 27.15
C ASN A 210 -7.06 -3.29 26.38
N ALA A 211 -5.95 -3.70 26.99
CA ALA A 211 -4.60 -3.53 26.48
C ALA A 211 -4.35 -4.30 25.17
N GLU A 212 -3.75 -3.60 24.22
CA GLU A 212 -3.21 -4.15 22.99
C GLU A 212 -1.73 -3.77 22.88
N VAL A 213 -0.90 -4.64 22.33
CA VAL A 213 0.55 -4.43 22.24
C VAL A 213 1.02 -4.56 20.80
N THR A 214 1.70 -3.53 20.29
CA THR A 214 2.49 -3.65 19.07
C THR A 214 3.92 -4.02 19.46
N VAL A 215 4.39 -5.18 19.03
CA VAL A 215 5.78 -5.62 19.08
C VAL A 215 6.41 -5.35 17.71
N TYR A 216 7.49 -4.56 17.68
CA TYR A 216 8.20 -4.23 16.44
C TYR A 216 9.26 -5.28 16.13
N HIS A 217 9.38 -5.61 14.85
CA HIS A 217 10.43 -6.45 14.29
C HIS A 217 11.23 -5.65 13.25
N MET A 218 12.00 -6.29 12.38
CA MET A 218 12.85 -5.60 11.40
C MET A 218 12.03 -4.95 10.28
N TRP A 219 11.18 -5.73 9.62
CA TRP A 219 10.37 -5.34 8.46
C TRP A 219 8.87 -5.56 8.66
N ASP A 220 8.46 -5.99 9.84
CA ASP A 220 7.05 -6.12 10.22
C ASP A 220 6.82 -5.78 11.69
N ASP A 221 5.56 -5.82 12.08
CA ASP A 221 5.09 -5.67 13.45
C ASP A 221 4.04 -6.73 13.79
N SER A 222 3.75 -6.84 15.06
CA SER A 222 2.66 -7.69 15.53
C SER A 222 1.84 -6.95 16.57
N MET A 223 0.59 -6.61 16.23
CA MET A 223 -0.37 -6.09 17.21
C MET A 223 -1.20 -7.25 17.75
N VAL A 224 -1.15 -7.46 19.05
CA VAL A 224 -1.80 -8.57 19.77
C VAL A 224 -2.41 -8.09 21.07
N GLY A 225 -3.41 -8.82 21.57
CA GLY A 225 -4.00 -8.58 22.89
C GLY A 225 -3.14 -9.18 24.00
N VAL A 226 -3.41 -8.77 25.23
CA VAL A 226 -2.77 -9.30 26.43
C VAL A 226 -3.72 -10.29 27.13
N SER A 227 -3.23 -11.47 27.47
CA SER A 227 -3.99 -12.48 28.24
C SER A 227 -3.56 -12.53 29.71
N VAL A 228 -2.27 -12.31 30.01
CA VAL A 228 -1.73 -12.32 31.35
C VAL A 228 -0.66 -11.23 31.48
N ILE A 229 -0.64 -10.55 32.63
CA ILE A 229 0.51 -9.76 33.11
C ILE A 229 1.05 -10.38 34.40
N ASP A 230 2.30 -10.79 34.36
CA ASP A 230 3.04 -11.24 35.54
C ASP A 230 3.96 -10.11 35.99
N THR A 231 3.62 -9.50 37.12
CA THR A 231 4.36 -8.37 37.68
C THR A 231 5.58 -8.79 38.52
N GLU A 232 5.73 -10.08 38.86
CA GLU A 232 6.93 -10.59 39.54
C GLU A 232 8.04 -10.88 38.53
N SER A 233 7.74 -11.58 37.48
CA SER A 233 8.68 -11.88 36.38
C SER A 233 8.78 -10.77 35.34
N HIS A 234 7.92 -9.73 35.40
CA HIS A 234 7.77 -8.66 34.41
C HIS A 234 7.52 -9.19 33.01
N THR A 235 6.59 -10.13 32.87
CA THR A 235 6.26 -10.79 31.60
C THR A 235 4.81 -10.52 31.20
N LEU A 236 4.60 -10.14 29.94
CA LEU A 236 3.31 -10.19 29.27
C LEU A 236 3.17 -11.52 28.53
N THR A 237 1.99 -12.14 28.66
CA THR A 237 1.57 -13.23 27.77
C THR A 237 0.49 -12.70 26.84
N PHE A 238 0.65 -12.93 25.54
CA PHE A 238 -0.27 -12.45 24.52
C PHE A 238 -1.45 -13.40 24.32
N SER A 239 -2.56 -12.88 23.84
CA SER A 239 -3.76 -13.66 23.53
C SER A 239 -3.66 -14.43 22.20
N SER A 240 -2.68 -14.07 21.37
CA SER A 240 -2.37 -14.74 20.09
C SER A 240 -0.88 -14.63 19.77
N PRO A 241 -0.31 -15.53 18.94
CA PRO A 241 1.09 -15.47 18.56
C PRO A 241 1.44 -14.21 17.75
N THR A 242 2.64 -13.69 17.99
CA THR A 242 3.29 -12.69 17.12
C THR A 242 3.81 -13.33 15.83
N GLY A 243 4.10 -12.54 14.80
CA GLY A 243 4.69 -12.99 13.55
C GLY A 243 6.14 -13.47 13.71
N HIS A 244 6.88 -12.79 14.59
CA HIS A 244 8.24 -13.14 15.01
C HIS A 244 8.35 -13.01 16.53
N PRO A 245 9.28 -13.75 17.19
CA PRO A 245 9.52 -13.59 18.62
C PRO A 245 9.96 -12.17 19.00
N ALA A 246 9.58 -11.74 20.18
CA ALA A 246 10.08 -10.48 20.73
C ALA A 246 11.61 -10.53 20.88
N GLY A 247 12.32 -9.53 20.33
CA GLY A 247 13.79 -9.48 20.27
C GLY A 247 14.41 -10.09 19.03
N ALA A 248 13.60 -10.63 18.11
CA ALA A 248 14.06 -11.05 16.80
C ALA A 248 14.80 -9.92 16.06
N PHE A 249 15.85 -10.25 15.34
CA PHE A 249 16.73 -9.31 14.62
C PHE A 249 17.38 -8.23 15.52
N GLY A 250 17.35 -8.41 16.83
CA GLY A 250 17.85 -7.41 17.79
C GLY A 250 16.93 -6.22 18.01
N VAL A 251 15.75 -6.19 17.37
CA VAL A 251 14.74 -5.14 17.60
C VAL A 251 14.04 -5.38 18.93
N LYS A 252 14.04 -4.36 19.80
CA LYS A 252 13.57 -4.47 21.19
C LYS A 252 12.55 -3.42 21.57
N THR A 253 11.69 -3.03 20.64
CA THR A 253 10.73 -1.95 20.89
C THR A 253 9.29 -2.42 20.85
N TYR A 254 8.44 -1.79 21.70
CA TYR A 254 7.02 -2.07 21.76
C TYR A 254 6.20 -0.83 22.17
N VAL A 255 4.89 -0.87 21.90
CA VAL A 255 3.93 0.16 22.30
C VAL A 255 2.69 -0.53 22.88
N VAL A 256 2.14 0.03 23.96
CA VAL A 256 0.86 -0.42 24.54
C VAL A 256 -0.24 0.55 24.14
N TRP A 257 -1.31 0.02 23.61
CA TRP A 257 -2.46 0.76 23.11
C TRP A 257 -3.71 0.50 23.92
N ASN A 258 -4.69 1.38 23.76
CA ASN A 258 -6.05 1.20 24.24
C ASN A 258 -6.15 1.08 25.77
N VAL A 259 -5.36 1.84 26.49
CA VAL A 259 -5.35 1.91 27.95
C VAL A 259 -5.70 3.32 28.41
N ARG A 260 -6.43 3.42 29.55
CA ARG A 260 -6.85 4.72 30.10
C ARG A 260 -5.66 5.64 30.42
N GLU A 261 -4.59 5.07 30.95
CA GLU A 261 -3.35 5.75 31.32
C GLU A 261 -2.62 6.35 30.12
N GLY A 262 -2.97 5.87 28.92
CA GLY A 262 -2.48 6.37 27.64
C GLY A 262 -3.24 7.59 27.09
N LEU A 263 -4.31 8.02 27.75
CA LEU A 263 -5.00 9.28 27.43
C LEU A 263 -4.17 10.45 28.00
N THR A 264 -3.29 11.01 27.19
CA THR A 264 -2.30 12.02 27.61
C THR A 264 -2.49 13.38 26.95
N GLU A 265 -3.39 13.48 25.96
CA GLU A 265 -3.68 14.71 25.23
C GLU A 265 -5.09 14.72 24.61
N PRO A 266 -5.67 15.91 24.41
CA PRO A 266 -6.97 16.05 23.72
C PRO A 266 -6.97 15.44 22.32
N GLY A 267 -8.09 14.89 21.92
CA GLY A 267 -8.30 14.22 20.64
C GLY A 267 -8.07 12.70 20.70
N GLN A 268 -7.50 12.17 21.78
CA GLN A 268 -7.30 10.74 21.99
C GLN A 268 -8.54 10.02 22.51
N TRP A 269 -8.58 8.70 22.25
CA TRP A 269 -9.67 7.82 22.70
C TRP A 269 -9.16 6.42 23.03
N TYR A 270 -9.95 5.67 23.83
CA TYR A 270 -9.79 4.23 23.98
C TYR A 270 -11.14 3.54 24.11
N LEU A 271 -11.18 2.25 23.81
CA LEU A 271 -12.34 1.38 23.96
C LEU A 271 -12.23 0.63 25.28
N ASP A 272 -13.08 0.96 26.25
CA ASP A 272 -13.19 0.28 27.54
C ASP A 272 -14.07 -0.96 27.38
N ARG A 273 -13.45 -2.09 27.05
CA ARG A 273 -14.12 -3.37 26.88
C ARG A 273 -14.66 -3.93 28.20
N THR A 274 -14.04 -3.57 29.32
CA THR A 274 -14.45 -3.98 30.66
C THR A 274 -15.75 -3.29 31.06
N ALA A 275 -15.87 -1.99 30.83
CA ALA A 275 -17.06 -1.22 31.11
C ALA A 275 -18.10 -1.19 29.97
N GLY A 276 -17.73 -1.60 28.75
CA GLY A 276 -18.63 -1.56 27.58
C GLY A 276 -18.89 -0.15 27.07
N LYS A 277 -17.88 0.68 27.00
CA LYS A 277 -17.98 2.09 26.58
C LYS A 277 -16.78 2.52 25.76
N VAL A 278 -16.96 3.54 24.94
CA VAL A 278 -15.85 4.30 24.34
C VAL A 278 -15.63 5.57 25.14
N VAL A 279 -14.36 5.90 25.41
CA VAL A 279 -13.96 7.12 26.11
C VAL A 279 -13.15 7.98 25.15
N TYR A 280 -13.48 9.25 25.10
CA TYR A 280 -12.86 10.24 24.24
C TYR A 280 -12.51 11.51 25.02
N TRP A 281 -11.32 12.07 24.75
CA TRP A 281 -10.91 13.37 25.25
C TRP A 281 -11.14 14.43 24.16
N PRO A 282 -12.18 15.26 24.27
CA PRO A 282 -12.49 16.25 23.24
C PRO A 282 -11.36 17.25 23.01
N LEU A 283 -11.23 17.73 21.78
CA LEU A 283 -10.40 18.90 21.51
C LEU A 283 -11.02 20.16 22.14
N THR A 284 -10.18 21.15 22.38
CA THR A 284 -10.66 22.45 22.87
C THR A 284 -11.70 23.03 21.92
N GLY A 285 -12.91 23.33 22.43
CA GLY A 285 -14.02 23.89 21.66
C GLY A 285 -14.93 22.86 20.98
N GLU A 286 -14.67 21.55 21.10
CA GLU A 286 -15.63 20.53 20.63
C GLU A 286 -16.81 20.42 21.60
N ASP A 287 -18.03 20.66 21.09
CA ASP A 287 -19.28 20.40 21.81
C ASP A 287 -19.75 18.97 21.57
N MET A 288 -19.66 18.12 22.59
CA MET A 288 -20.03 16.70 22.50
C MET A 288 -21.52 16.45 22.27
N SER A 289 -22.37 17.46 22.36
CA SER A 289 -23.79 17.35 21.99
C SER A 289 -24.01 17.43 20.47
N GLU A 290 -23.08 18.06 19.74
CA GLU A 290 -23.16 18.30 18.29
C GLU A 290 -22.14 17.48 17.50
N VAL A 291 -21.14 16.87 18.16
CA VAL A 291 -20.06 16.11 17.53
C VAL A 291 -20.59 14.88 16.81
N LYS A 292 -20.22 14.74 15.56
CA LYS A 292 -20.47 13.54 14.78
C LYS A 292 -19.37 12.51 15.01
N VAL A 293 -19.69 11.45 15.75
CA VAL A 293 -18.77 10.35 16.00
C VAL A 293 -19.21 9.09 15.27
N ILE A 294 -18.27 8.43 14.58
CA ILE A 294 -18.50 7.16 13.88
C ILE A 294 -17.52 6.13 14.40
N ALA A 295 -18.03 4.97 14.80
CA ALA A 295 -17.24 3.79 15.15
C ALA A 295 -17.51 2.66 14.15
N PRO A 296 -16.45 2.00 13.64
CA PRO A 296 -16.59 0.93 12.65
C PRO A 296 -17.28 -0.31 13.20
N VAL A 297 -17.95 -1.06 12.30
CA VAL A 297 -18.64 -2.32 12.60
C VAL A 297 -18.17 -3.44 11.68
N VAL A 298 -17.91 -3.13 10.41
CA VAL A 298 -17.52 -4.13 9.40
C VAL A 298 -16.06 -3.99 8.99
N GLU A 299 -15.45 -5.08 8.54
CA GLU A 299 -14.09 -5.09 8.00
C GLU A 299 -14.05 -4.66 6.53
N SER A 300 -15.13 -4.88 5.79
CA SER A 300 -15.29 -4.49 4.38
C SER A 300 -16.62 -3.79 4.15
N ILE A 301 -16.64 -2.79 3.29
CA ILE A 301 -17.87 -2.08 2.88
C ILE A 301 -18.46 -2.74 1.63
N VAL A 302 -17.61 -3.04 0.67
CA VAL A 302 -18.00 -3.74 -0.57
C VAL A 302 -17.09 -4.96 -0.76
N ARG A 303 -17.70 -6.10 -1.03
CA ARG A 303 -17.01 -7.34 -1.40
C ARG A 303 -17.44 -7.77 -2.79
N VAL A 304 -16.49 -7.88 -3.71
CA VAL A 304 -16.67 -8.48 -5.03
C VAL A 304 -16.12 -9.89 -4.96
N GLN A 305 -16.99 -10.89 -4.94
CA GLN A 305 -16.61 -12.26 -4.60
C GLN A 305 -17.13 -13.27 -5.63
N GLY A 306 -16.27 -13.61 -6.61
CA GLY A 306 -16.52 -14.73 -7.52
C GLY A 306 -16.26 -16.07 -6.84
N SER A 307 -17.00 -17.10 -7.26
CA SER A 307 -16.76 -18.48 -6.84
C SER A 307 -15.79 -19.20 -7.79
N ARG A 308 -15.26 -20.35 -7.37
CA ARG A 308 -14.32 -21.13 -8.18
C ARG A 308 -14.90 -21.45 -9.57
N GLY A 309 -14.20 -21.02 -10.62
CA GLY A 309 -14.63 -21.19 -12.01
C GLY A 309 -15.78 -20.26 -12.46
N LYS A 310 -16.25 -19.36 -11.58
CA LYS A 310 -17.30 -18.39 -11.86
C LYS A 310 -16.87 -17.01 -11.33
N PRO A 311 -15.95 -16.33 -12.02
CA PRO A 311 -15.53 -14.99 -11.60
C PRO A 311 -16.65 -13.97 -11.80
N VAL A 312 -16.60 -12.90 -11.02
CA VAL A 312 -17.40 -11.69 -11.26
C VAL A 312 -16.78 -10.97 -12.45
N ARG A 313 -17.58 -10.58 -13.45
CA ARG A 313 -17.08 -9.97 -14.68
C ARG A 313 -17.69 -8.60 -14.95
N ASN A 314 -16.90 -7.71 -15.57
CA ASN A 314 -17.39 -6.45 -16.12
C ASN A 314 -18.14 -5.58 -15.08
N VAL A 315 -17.78 -5.65 -13.81
CA VAL A 315 -18.33 -4.77 -12.79
C VAL A 315 -17.55 -3.45 -12.78
N THR A 316 -18.29 -2.35 -12.72
CA THR A 316 -17.70 -1.02 -12.53
C THR A 316 -18.21 -0.42 -11.21
N LEU A 317 -17.28 0.05 -10.36
CA LEU A 317 -17.57 0.83 -9.16
C LEU A 317 -16.82 2.15 -9.25
N ARG A 318 -17.54 3.31 -9.16
CA ARG A 318 -16.88 4.62 -9.31
C ARG A 318 -17.58 5.76 -8.56
N GLY A 319 -16.78 6.78 -8.22
CA GLY A 319 -17.26 8.04 -7.67
C GLY A 319 -17.79 7.95 -6.25
N LEU A 320 -17.49 6.89 -5.50
CA LEU A 320 -17.98 6.66 -4.14
C LEU A 320 -16.86 6.90 -3.11
N ARG A 321 -17.25 7.33 -1.92
CA ARG A 321 -16.37 7.36 -0.74
C ARG A 321 -16.68 6.15 0.15
N LEU A 322 -15.62 5.41 0.53
CA LEU A 322 -15.69 4.27 1.45
C LEU A 322 -14.94 4.63 2.72
N ALA A 323 -15.59 4.57 3.87
CA ALA A 323 -14.99 5.03 5.13
C ALA A 323 -15.39 4.20 6.34
N ALA A 324 -14.53 4.21 7.36
CA ALA A 324 -14.78 3.63 8.67
C ALA A 324 -15.00 2.09 8.65
N THR A 325 -13.90 1.34 8.49
CA THR A 325 -13.89 -0.11 8.71
C THR A 325 -13.02 -0.48 9.90
N THR A 326 -13.15 -1.70 10.42
CA THR A 326 -12.34 -2.25 11.52
C THR A 326 -11.48 -3.41 11.07
N THR A 327 -10.70 -3.98 11.99
CA THR A 327 -9.90 -5.20 11.83
C THR A 327 -10.02 -6.09 13.05
N PRO A 328 -9.80 -7.41 12.93
CA PRO A 328 -9.60 -8.26 14.10
C PRO A 328 -8.30 -7.90 14.83
N LEU A 329 -8.21 -8.23 16.13
CA LEU A 329 -6.99 -8.09 16.93
C LEU A 329 -6.08 -9.30 16.70
N THR A 330 -5.23 -9.20 15.70
CA THR A 330 -4.26 -10.25 15.34
C THR A 330 -3.09 -9.64 14.58
N ALA A 331 -1.96 -10.32 14.55
CA ALA A 331 -0.80 -9.90 13.77
C ALA A 331 -1.12 -9.81 12.28
N GLY A 332 -0.82 -8.66 11.67
CA GLY A 332 -1.13 -8.38 10.27
C GLY A 332 -0.26 -9.14 9.25
N GLY A 333 0.88 -9.69 9.69
CA GLY A 333 1.88 -10.32 8.82
C GLY A 333 2.62 -9.31 7.95
N PHE A 334 3.47 -9.81 7.08
CA PHE A 334 4.27 -8.97 6.19
C PHE A 334 3.40 -7.96 5.41
N GLY A 335 3.80 -6.69 5.48
CA GLY A 335 3.07 -5.60 4.85
C GLY A 335 1.66 -5.39 5.40
N ALA A 336 1.34 -5.88 6.61
CA ALA A 336 -0.01 -5.90 7.17
C ALA A 336 -1.06 -6.49 6.19
N GLY A 337 -0.63 -7.47 5.38
CA GLY A 337 -1.37 -7.96 4.22
C GLY A 337 -2.47 -8.99 4.52
N ARG A 338 -2.70 -9.36 5.80
CA ARG A 338 -3.72 -10.36 6.18
C ARG A 338 -5.13 -9.81 6.35
N PHE A 339 -5.27 -8.49 6.44
CA PHE A 339 -6.56 -7.85 6.67
C PHE A 339 -7.37 -7.70 5.38
N ASP A 340 -8.68 -7.65 5.51
CA ASP A 340 -9.59 -7.28 4.42
C ASP A 340 -9.43 -5.80 4.04
N GLY A 341 -9.78 -5.47 2.80
CA GLY A 341 -9.92 -4.10 2.33
C GLY A 341 -11.31 -3.53 2.61
N ALA A 342 -11.39 -2.20 2.76
CA ALA A 342 -12.69 -1.53 2.72
C ALA A 342 -13.44 -1.87 1.42
N LEU A 343 -12.70 -2.02 0.32
CA LEU A 343 -13.11 -2.69 -0.92
C LEU A 343 -12.28 -3.97 -1.08
N SER A 344 -12.93 -5.13 -0.95
CA SER A 344 -12.30 -6.44 -1.12
C SER A 344 -12.77 -7.10 -2.41
N ILE A 345 -11.83 -7.51 -3.27
CA ILE A 345 -12.10 -8.09 -4.59
C ILE A 345 -11.38 -9.44 -4.67
N ALA A 346 -12.12 -10.49 -4.90
CA ALA A 346 -11.61 -11.85 -5.06
C ALA A 346 -12.25 -12.54 -6.27
N ASN A 347 -11.41 -13.16 -7.10
CA ASN A 347 -11.83 -13.90 -8.30
C ASN A 347 -12.75 -13.07 -9.20
N ALA A 348 -12.23 -11.95 -9.71
CA ALA A 348 -12.89 -11.03 -10.60
C ALA A 348 -12.12 -10.87 -11.92
N GLU A 349 -12.82 -10.62 -13.02
CA GLU A 349 -12.26 -10.44 -14.36
C GLU A 349 -12.86 -9.21 -15.04
N ASP A 350 -12.01 -8.44 -15.76
CA ASP A 350 -12.41 -7.30 -16.58
C ASP A 350 -13.22 -6.24 -15.79
N CYS A 351 -12.93 -6.07 -14.50
CA CYS A 351 -13.63 -5.13 -13.62
C CYS A 351 -12.84 -3.82 -13.45
N THR A 352 -13.59 -2.73 -13.25
CA THR A 352 -13.01 -1.39 -13.07
C THR A 352 -13.46 -0.77 -11.75
N PHE A 353 -12.49 -0.32 -10.97
CA PHE A 353 -12.65 0.38 -9.70
C PHE A 353 -11.95 1.72 -9.83
N GLY A 354 -12.69 2.81 -9.95
CA GLY A 354 -12.12 4.10 -10.28
C GLY A 354 -12.79 5.28 -9.62
N ASP A 355 -12.06 6.38 -9.51
CA ASP A 355 -12.56 7.63 -8.94
C ASP A 355 -13.13 7.43 -7.52
N LEU A 356 -12.54 6.52 -6.74
CA LEU A 356 -12.96 6.21 -5.37
C LEU A 356 -12.12 7.00 -4.37
N GLU A 357 -12.74 7.47 -3.30
CA GLU A 357 -12.03 7.88 -2.09
C GLU A 357 -12.17 6.78 -1.03
N VAL A 358 -11.06 6.23 -0.56
CA VAL A 358 -11.06 5.22 0.52
C VAL A 358 -10.28 5.77 1.69
N ARG A 359 -10.95 5.96 2.82
CA ARG A 359 -10.34 6.58 4.01
C ARG A 359 -10.83 5.98 5.31
N HIS A 360 -10.02 6.16 6.36
CA HIS A 360 -10.35 5.72 7.71
C HIS A 360 -10.70 4.21 7.76
N ALA A 361 -10.12 3.42 6.88
CA ALA A 361 -10.23 1.98 6.94
C ALA A 361 -9.31 1.44 8.05
N GLY A 362 -9.82 0.55 8.90
CA GLY A 362 -8.98 -0.08 9.95
C GLY A 362 -7.98 -1.07 9.36
N GLY A 363 -8.35 -1.77 8.28
CA GLY A 363 -7.51 -2.67 7.50
C GLY A 363 -6.93 -1.99 6.26
N GLN A 364 -6.93 -2.73 5.15
CA GLN A 364 -6.46 -2.23 3.87
C GLN A 364 -7.50 -1.28 3.23
N GLY A 365 -7.04 -0.34 2.42
CA GLY A 365 -7.96 0.48 1.64
C GLY A 365 -8.65 -0.36 0.57
N ILE A 366 -7.88 -0.88 -0.39
CA ILE A 366 -8.36 -1.75 -1.48
C ILE A 366 -7.53 -3.04 -1.49
N GLN A 367 -8.21 -4.19 -1.45
CA GLN A 367 -7.61 -5.50 -1.65
C GLN A 367 -8.20 -6.14 -2.89
N ALA A 368 -7.35 -6.54 -3.86
CA ALA A 368 -7.81 -7.07 -5.13
C ALA A 368 -7.02 -8.28 -5.60
N THR A 369 -7.74 -9.34 -6.01
CA THR A 369 -7.16 -10.47 -6.72
C THR A 369 -8.01 -10.82 -7.93
N GLY A 370 -7.38 -10.94 -9.12
CA GLY A 370 -8.12 -11.26 -10.33
C GLY A 370 -7.33 -11.10 -11.62
N THR A 371 -8.07 -10.95 -12.71
CA THR A 371 -7.50 -10.83 -14.05
C THR A 371 -8.07 -9.59 -14.75
N SER A 372 -7.23 -8.83 -15.42
CA SER A 372 -7.64 -7.60 -16.15
C SER A 372 -8.43 -6.63 -15.27
N LEU A 373 -8.00 -6.45 -14.02
CA LEU A 373 -8.61 -5.46 -13.11
C LEU A 373 -7.96 -4.10 -13.32
N ARG A 374 -8.78 -3.05 -13.30
CA ARG A 374 -8.34 -1.64 -13.32
C ARG A 374 -8.68 -1.00 -11.98
N ILE A 375 -7.65 -0.52 -11.29
CA ILE A 375 -7.75 0.30 -10.07
C ILE A 375 -7.13 1.64 -10.42
N GLN A 376 -7.96 2.66 -10.62
CA GLN A 376 -7.47 3.89 -11.22
C GLN A 376 -8.11 5.15 -10.64
N ARG A 377 -7.32 6.23 -10.54
CA ARG A 377 -7.76 7.53 -10.02
C ARG A 377 -8.44 7.43 -8.65
N CYS A 378 -7.97 6.50 -7.83
CA CYS A 378 -8.44 6.37 -6.46
C CYS A 378 -7.58 7.21 -5.51
N HIS A 379 -8.21 7.86 -4.53
CA HIS A 379 -7.55 8.51 -3.42
C HIS A 379 -7.69 7.62 -2.18
N VAL A 380 -6.58 6.99 -1.75
CA VAL A 380 -6.56 6.05 -0.63
C VAL A 380 -5.68 6.61 0.47
N HIS A 381 -6.27 6.95 1.61
CA HIS A 381 -5.53 7.63 2.67
C HIS A 381 -6.10 7.39 4.07
N HIS A 382 -5.25 7.65 5.09
CA HIS A 382 -5.60 7.48 6.50
C HIS A 382 -6.18 6.08 6.76
N VAL A 383 -5.42 5.05 6.36
CA VAL A 383 -5.81 3.65 6.53
C VAL A 383 -4.89 2.95 7.53
N GLY A 384 -5.43 1.99 8.27
CA GLY A 384 -4.72 1.30 9.34
C GLY A 384 -3.67 0.30 8.85
N ALA A 385 -3.83 -0.26 7.66
CA ALA A 385 -2.91 -1.19 7.01
C ALA A 385 -2.50 -0.71 5.61
N CYS A 386 -2.36 -1.61 4.62
CA CYS A 386 -1.97 -1.24 3.26
C CYS A 386 -2.97 -0.28 2.59
N GLY A 387 -2.47 0.62 1.75
CA GLY A 387 -3.32 1.45 0.91
C GLY A 387 -4.03 0.64 -0.17
N ILE A 388 -3.28 0.12 -1.14
CA ILE A 388 -3.78 -0.78 -2.19
C ILE A 388 -2.96 -2.06 -2.21
N ARG A 389 -3.61 -3.21 -2.15
CA ARG A 389 -3.00 -4.51 -2.40
C ARG A 389 -3.64 -5.17 -3.59
N ALA A 390 -2.88 -5.38 -4.68
CA ALA A 390 -3.40 -5.92 -5.93
C ALA A 390 -2.50 -7.03 -6.48
N SER A 391 -3.07 -8.22 -6.72
CA SER A 391 -2.32 -9.35 -7.27
C SER A 391 -3.11 -10.07 -8.37
N GLY A 392 -2.41 -10.54 -9.42
CA GLY A 392 -3.08 -11.28 -10.50
C GLY A 392 -2.41 -11.15 -11.87
N THR A 393 -3.22 -11.16 -12.92
CA THR A 393 -2.73 -11.10 -14.30
C THR A 393 -3.36 -9.92 -15.05
N ARG A 394 -2.54 -9.19 -15.82
CA ARG A 394 -2.97 -8.00 -16.60
C ARG A 394 -3.69 -6.97 -15.75
N LEU A 395 -3.14 -6.67 -14.58
CA LEU A 395 -3.67 -5.63 -13.71
C LEU A 395 -3.17 -4.25 -14.17
N GLU A 396 -4.02 -3.24 -14.02
CA GLU A 396 -3.68 -1.84 -14.19
C GLU A 396 -3.96 -1.10 -12.88
N VAL A 397 -2.90 -0.68 -12.18
CA VAL A 397 -2.97 0.12 -10.96
C VAL A 397 -2.38 1.48 -11.29
N THR A 398 -3.23 2.43 -11.67
CA THR A 398 -2.76 3.66 -12.31
C THR A 398 -3.44 4.92 -11.77
N ASP A 399 -2.68 6.01 -11.78
CA ASP A 399 -3.21 7.35 -11.46
C ASP A 399 -3.81 7.44 -10.04
N ASN A 400 -3.36 6.60 -9.10
CA ASN A 400 -3.85 6.63 -7.74
C ASN A 400 -2.99 7.55 -6.86
N HIS A 401 -3.63 8.21 -5.88
CA HIS A 401 -2.96 8.93 -4.81
C HIS A 401 -3.10 8.12 -3.52
N ILE A 402 -1.96 7.67 -2.95
CA ILE A 402 -1.94 6.76 -1.81
C ILE A 402 -1.01 7.34 -0.74
N HIS A 403 -1.55 7.66 0.44
CA HIS A 403 -0.75 8.26 1.50
C HIS A 403 -1.34 8.03 2.90
N ASP A 404 -0.54 8.32 3.94
CA ASP A 404 -0.93 8.14 5.33
C ASP A 404 -1.50 6.74 5.59
N VAL A 405 -0.72 5.74 5.22
CA VAL A 405 -1.04 4.32 5.43
C VAL A 405 -0.38 3.81 6.71
N GLY A 406 -0.81 2.65 7.19
CA GLY A 406 -0.17 2.01 8.34
C GLY A 406 -0.43 2.70 9.68
N LEU A 407 -1.52 3.46 9.81
CA LEU A 407 -1.83 4.21 11.05
C LEU A 407 -2.05 3.29 12.28
N THR A 408 -2.35 2.03 12.03
CA THR A 408 -2.52 1.00 13.07
C THR A 408 -1.41 -0.04 13.03
N TYR A 409 -0.97 -0.41 11.83
CA TYR A 409 0.01 -1.47 11.58
C TYR A 409 1.21 -0.89 10.82
N PRO A 410 2.30 -0.51 11.52
CA PRO A 410 3.48 0.12 10.92
C PRO A 410 4.18 -0.70 9.82
N SER A 411 3.95 -2.02 9.74
CA SER A 411 4.46 -2.84 8.63
C SER A 411 3.72 -2.64 7.31
N ALA A 412 2.70 -1.80 7.27
CA ALA A 412 1.93 -1.55 6.06
C ALA A 412 2.76 -0.98 4.92
N ILE A 413 2.49 -1.47 3.73
CA ILE A 413 3.06 -1.02 2.47
C ILE A 413 1.99 -0.22 1.73
N ALA A 414 2.33 0.95 1.20
CA ALA A 414 1.30 1.79 0.60
C ALA A 414 0.68 1.15 -0.65
N LEU A 415 1.49 0.59 -1.55
CA LEU A 415 1.03 -0.20 -2.70
C LEU A 415 1.76 -1.54 -2.73
N GLN A 416 1.04 -2.63 -2.48
CA GLN A 416 1.61 -3.97 -2.41
C GLN A 416 0.98 -4.91 -3.43
N GLY A 417 1.74 -5.86 -3.94
CA GLY A 417 1.18 -6.93 -4.74
C GLY A 417 2.18 -7.70 -5.57
N GLY A 418 1.66 -8.34 -6.61
CA GLY A 418 2.45 -9.05 -7.58
C GLY A 418 1.60 -9.41 -8.80
N GLY A 419 2.16 -9.23 -9.96
CA GLY A 419 1.42 -9.40 -11.19
C GLY A 419 2.17 -10.17 -12.25
N ARG A 420 1.40 -10.66 -13.21
CA ARG A 420 1.91 -11.10 -14.49
C ARG A 420 1.38 -10.16 -15.56
N ASP A 421 2.27 -9.66 -16.42
CA ASP A 421 1.91 -8.79 -17.55
C ASP A 421 1.10 -7.56 -17.11
N SER A 422 1.49 -6.95 -15.98
CA SER A 422 0.72 -5.91 -15.29
C SER A 422 1.40 -4.54 -15.39
N LEU A 423 0.65 -3.49 -15.08
CA LEU A 423 1.11 -2.10 -15.09
C LEU A 423 0.80 -1.43 -13.74
N VAL A 424 1.83 -0.89 -13.11
CA VAL A 424 1.76 -0.02 -11.92
C VAL A 424 2.35 1.32 -12.30
N ALA A 425 1.52 2.31 -12.64
CA ALA A 425 2.04 3.52 -13.23
C ALA A 425 1.29 4.79 -12.81
N HIS A 426 1.99 5.91 -12.86
CA HIS A 426 1.41 7.21 -12.56
C HIS A 426 0.75 7.30 -11.17
N ASN A 427 1.23 6.51 -10.20
CA ASN A 427 0.75 6.64 -8.84
C ASN A 427 1.60 7.66 -8.06
N HIS A 428 0.97 8.43 -7.19
CA HIS A 428 1.63 9.26 -6.19
C HIS A 428 1.55 8.56 -4.84
N VAL A 429 2.69 8.17 -4.27
CA VAL A 429 2.77 7.36 -3.07
C VAL A 429 3.69 8.03 -2.05
N HIS A 430 3.17 8.34 -0.87
CA HIS A 430 3.95 9.00 0.17
C HIS A 430 3.41 8.76 1.60
N HIS A 431 4.19 9.17 2.61
CA HIS A 431 3.88 9.03 4.03
C HIS A 431 3.52 7.56 4.38
N ALA A 432 4.49 6.67 4.13
CA ALA A 432 4.39 5.26 4.45
C ALA A 432 5.39 4.88 5.56
N PRO A 433 4.97 4.15 6.60
CA PRO A 433 5.86 3.75 7.69
C PRO A 433 6.89 2.71 7.26
N TYR A 434 6.62 1.97 6.20
CA TYR A 434 7.49 1.00 5.56
C TYR A 434 7.63 1.30 4.07
N SER A 435 7.78 0.28 3.22
CA SER A 435 7.98 0.46 1.78
C SER A 435 6.79 1.17 1.09
N ALA A 436 7.09 2.05 0.14
CA ALA A 436 6.04 2.71 -0.62
C ALA A 436 5.38 1.75 -1.62
N ILE A 437 6.18 1.13 -2.49
CA ILE A 437 5.70 0.13 -3.45
C ILE A 437 6.48 -1.18 -3.23
N ASN A 438 5.79 -2.26 -2.93
CA ASN A 438 6.34 -3.61 -2.98
C ASN A 438 5.57 -4.41 -4.03
N TYR A 439 6.21 -4.64 -5.19
CA TYR A 439 5.53 -5.30 -6.29
C TYR A 439 6.44 -6.28 -7.03
N GLY A 440 6.11 -7.55 -6.94
CA GLY A 440 6.83 -8.64 -7.60
C GLY A 440 6.11 -9.16 -8.84
N GLY A 441 6.46 -10.38 -9.24
CA GLY A 441 5.83 -11.09 -10.33
C GLY A 441 6.65 -11.14 -11.61
N GLN A 442 5.99 -11.18 -12.77
CA GLN A 442 6.66 -11.40 -14.06
C GLN A 442 6.16 -10.42 -15.13
N ASN A 443 7.09 -9.89 -15.94
CA ASN A 443 6.81 -8.98 -17.06
C ASN A 443 5.96 -7.76 -16.63
N THR A 444 6.08 -7.30 -15.41
CA THR A 444 5.32 -6.16 -14.90
C THR A 444 6.12 -4.88 -15.09
N ARG A 445 5.43 -3.81 -15.46
CA ARG A 445 6.01 -2.47 -15.59
C ARG A 445 5.60 -1.62 -14.40
N ILE A 446 6.59 -0.97 -13.79
CA ILE A 446 6.43 -0.03 -12.66
C ILE A 446 6.99 1.30 -13.17
N GLU A 447 6.12 2.17 -13.66
CA GLU A 447 6.54 3.29 -14.50
C GLU A 447 5.91 4.62 -14.07
N ALA A 448 6.67 5.70 -14.19
CA ALA A 448 6.17 7.06 -13.98
C ALA A 448 5.47 7.29 -12.61
N ASN A 449 5.86 6.56 -11.57
CA ASN A 449 5.35 6.78 -10.22
C ASN A 449 6.17 7.89 -9.53
N ARG A 450 5.49 8.73 -8.73
CA ARG A 450 6.11 9.68 -7.81
C ARG A 450 6.06 9.13 -6.39
N ILE A 451 7.22 9.03 -5.75
CA ILE A 451 7.34 8.37 -4.44
C ILE A 451 8.23 9.22 -3.54
N HIS A 452 7.77 9.50 -2.31
CA HIS A 452 8.56 10.21 -1.30
C HIS A 452 8.06 9.91 0.12
N ASP A 453 8.83 10.34 1.12
CA ASP A 453 8.48 10.18 2.53
C ASP A 453 7.99 8.76 2.88
N ALA A 454 8.82 7.77 2.55
CA ALA A 454 8.59 6.37 2.91
C ALA A 454 9.70 5.84 3.82
N MET A 455 9.54 4.64 4.38
CA MET A 455 10.44 4.04 5.35
C MET A 455 10.52 4.83 6.67
N LEU A 456 9.40 5.45 7.08
CA LEU A 456 9.38 6.38 8.21
C LEU A 456 9.58 5.69 9.57
N GLU A 457 9.32 4.37 9.68
CA GLU A 457 9.34 3.63 10.94
C GLU A 457 10.11 2.30 10.90
N LEU A 458 10.04 1.55 9.80
CA LEU A 458 10.65 0.23 9.67
C LEU A 458 11.85 0.23 8.73
N HIS A 459 12.54 -0.91 8.68
CA HIS A 459 13.80 -1.09 7.97
C HIS A 459 13.68 -2.19 6.90
N ASP A 460 14.73 -2.35 6.08
CA ASP A 460 14.84 -3.41 5.08
C ASP A 460 13.76 -3.32 3.99
N GLY A 461 13.65 -2.15 3.39
CA GLY A 461 12.68 -1.86 2.35
C GLY A 461 13.08 -0.68 1.48
N GLY A 462 12.11 -0.03 0.84
CA GLY A 462 12.42 1.11 -0.02
C GLY A 462 11.24 1.77 -0.72
N GLY A 463 11.58 2.74 -1.58
CA GLY A 463 10.62 3.38 -2.47
C GLY A 463 9.95 2.36 -3.39
N ILE A 464 10.75 1.58 -4.13
CA ILE A 464 10.26 0.40 -4.88
C ILE A 464 11.07 -0.83 -4.45
N TYR A 465 10.40 -1.80 -3.86
CA TYR A 465 10.97 -3.07 -3.41
C TYR A 465 10.37 -4.23 -4.21
N CYS A 466 11.23 -5.08 -4.78
CA CYS A 466 10.84 -6.22 -5.62
C CYS A 466 11.46 -7.50 -5.08
N PHE A 467 10.64 -8.47 -4.68
CA PHE A 467 11.05 -9.81 -4.30
C PHE A 467 10.61 -10.82 -5.37
N GLY A 468 11.51 -11.68 -5.83
CA GLY A 468 11.21 -12.70 -6.83
C GLY A 468 10.76 -12.18 -8.20
N GLY A 469 11.07 -10.91 -8.50
CA GLY A 469 10.68 -10.28 -9.75
C GLY A 469 11.38 -10.87 -10.96
N LYS A 470 10.63 -11.17 -12.04
CA LYS A 470 11.18 -11.67 -13.30
C LYS A 470 10.85 -10.72 -14.44
N ASN A 471 11.87 -10.23 -15.13
CA ASN A 471 11.73 -9.31 -16.27
C ASN A 471 10.88 -8.08 -15.91
N LEU A 472 11.02 -7.53 -14.72
CA LEU A 472 10.36 -6.29 -14.33
C LEU A 472 11.02 -5.10 -15.03
N VAL A 473 10.23 -4.09 -15.36
CA VAL A 473 10.73 -2.80 -15.88
C VAL A 473 10.35 -1.70 -14.91
N LEU A 474 11.34 -1.09 -14.27
CA LEU A 474 11.20 0.06 -13.39
C LEU A 474 11.71 1.28 -14.15
N ARG A 475 10.81 2.08 -14.73
CA ARG A 475 11.18 3.15 -15.67
C ARG A 475 10.52 4.49 -15.38
N GLY A 476 11.31 5.56 -15.49
CA GLY A 476 10.77 6.92 -15.42
C GLY A 476 10.11 7.25 -14.09
N ASN A 477 10.49 6.59 -13.00
CA ASN A 477 9.97 6.90 -11.67
C ASN A 477 10.79 8.04 -11.04
N TYR A 478 10.11 8.88 -10.26
CA TYR A 478 10.75 9.89 -9.42
C TYR A 478 10.62 9.48 -7.95
N ILE A 479 11.76 9.17 -7.32
CA ILE A 479 11.82 8.76 -5.91
C ILE A 479 12.69 9.77 -5.16
N HIS A 480 12.16 10.38 -4.10
CA HIS A 480 12.93 11.31 -3.28
C HIS A 480 12.59 11.19 -1.80
N ASP A 481 13.50 11.66 -0.95
CA ASP A 481 13.31 11.75 0.50
C ASP A 481 12.87 10.40 1.13
N ILE A 482 13.59 9.33 0.83
CA ILE A 482 13.44 8.03 1.49
C ILE A 482 14.38 8.01 2.70
N ILE A 483 13.78 7.87 3.89
CA ILE A 483 14.49 7.97 5.15
C ILE A 483 15.15 6.63 5.48
N ASP A 484 16.43 6.67 5.85
CA ASP A 484 17.13 5.52 6.43
C ASP A 484 17.07 5.60 7.96
N THR A 485 16.20 4.82 8.54
CA THR A 485 15.98 4.74 10.00
C THR A 485 16.94 3.75 10.69
N GLY A 486 17.89 3.15 9.96
CA GLY A 486 18.86 2.17 10.47
C GLY A 486 18.52 0.72 10.10
N GLY A 487 18.93 -0.23 10.93
CA GLY A 487 18.73 -1.67 10.66
C GLY A 487 19.41 -2.12 9.36
N TYR A 488 18.68 -2.83 8.51
CA TYR A 488 19.16 -3.18 7.15
C TYR A 488 18.98 -2.05 6.13
N GLY A 489 18.56 -0.85 6.59
CA GLY A 489 18.51 0.38 5.82
C GLY A 489 17.29 0.52 4.91
N ALA A 490 17.26 1.61 4.16
CA ALA A 490 16.24 1.95 3.18
C ALA A 490 16.85 2.27 1.83
N SER A 491 16.12 2.05 0.73
CA SER A 491 16.65 2.24 -0.63
C SER A 491 15.61 2.92 -1.53
N ALA A 492 16.06 3.57 -2.60
CA ALA A 492 15.11 3.98 -3.64
C ALA A 492 14.59 2.75 -4.41
N TYR A 493 15.54 1.93 -4.92
CA TYR A 493 15.25 0.69 -5.67
C TYR A 493 15.88 -0.48 -4.95
N TYR A 494 15.08 -1.47 -4.60
CA TYR A 494 15.53 -2.70 -3.95
C TYR A 494 15.10 -3.92 -4.78
N LEU A 495 16.07 -4.53 -5.49
CA LEU A 495 15.89 -5.82 -6.16
C LEU A 495 16.37 -6.91 -5.21
N ASP A 496 15.44 -7.54 -4.52
CA ASP A 496 15.73 -8.55 -3.51
C ASP A 496 15.72 -9.97 -4.09
N GLU A 497 15.88 -10.93 -3.23
CA GLU A 497 16.08 -12.37 -3.51
C GLU A 497 15.30 -12.84 -4.73
N GLN A 498 15.97 -13.59 -5.61
CA GLN A 498 15.40 -14.19 -6.81
C GLN A 498 14.95 -13.21 -7.91
N SER A 499 15.16 -11.89 -7.75
CA SER A 499 14.87 -10.95 -8.84
C SER A 499 15.87 -11.16 -10.00
N GLU A 500 15.35 -11.34 -11.22
CA GLU A 500 16.17 -11.71 -12.38
C GLU A 500 15.66 -11.10 -13.68
N GLY A 501 16.59 -10.63 -14.52
CA GLY A 501 16.27 -10.02 -15.82
C GLY A 501 15.56 -8.68 -15.72
N CYS A 502 15.58 -8.04 -14.55
CA CYS A 502 14.91 -6.76 -14.33
C CYS A 502 15.71 -5.60 -14.93
N LEU A 503 14.99 -4.56 -15.36
CA LEU A 503 15.53 -3.32 -15.90
C LEU A 503 15.13 -2.14 -15.04
N VAL A 504 16.10 -1.40 -14.51
CA VAL A 504 15.93 -0.12 -13.81
C VAL A 504 16.50 0.98 -14.70
N GLU A 505 15.65 1.80 -15.32
CA GLU A 505 16.07 2.68 -16.39
C GLU A 505 15.36 4.04 -16.37
N GLY A 506 16.12 5.10 -16.64
CA GLY A 506 15.54 6.43 -16.84
C GLY A 506 14.86 7.00 -15.59
N ASN A 507 15.31 6.62 -14.40
CA ASN A 507 14.71 7.05 -13.15
C ASN A 507 15.56 8.16 -12.50
N LEU A 508 14.88 9.02 -11.73
CA LEU A 508 15.51 10.01 -10.88
C LEU A 508 15.33 9.64 -9.40
N SER A 509 16.44 9.63 -8.66
CA SER A 509 16.42 9.53 -7.20
C SER A 509 17.15 10.71 -6.57
N VAL A 510 16.50 11.42 -5.66
CA VAL A 510 17.03 12.61 -4.97
C VAL A 510 16.90 12.43 -3.46
N ASN A 511 17.96 12.75 -2.74
CA ASN A 511 17.95 12.70 -1.27
C ASN A 511 17.67 11.29 -0.72
N VAL A 512 18.29 10.28 -1.36
CA VAL A 512 18.25 8.89 -0.92
C VAL A 512 19.68 8.37 -0.81
N MET A 513 20.13 8.10 0.40
CA MET A 513 21.50 7.66 0.68
C MET A 513 21.85 6.35 -0.04
N ARG A 514 20.89 5.42 -0.16
CA ARG A 514 21.07 4.15 -0.87
C ARG A 514 20.11 4.05 -2.06
N PRO A 515 20.48 4.63 -3.23
CA PRO A 515 19.58 4.63 -4.39
C PRO A 515 19.35 3.24 -4.98
N SER A 516 20.29 2.29 -4.82
CA SER A 516 20.13 0.92 -5.33
C SER A 516 20.69 -0.09 -4.35
N HIS A 517 19.83 -1.03 -3.94
CA HIS A 517 20.17 -2.22 -3.16
C HIS A 517 19.77 -3.47 -3.94
N ASN A 518 20.70 -4.41 -4.07
CA ASN A 518 20.53 -5.61 -4.88
C ASN A 518 21.00 -6.81 -4.05
N HIS A 519 20.07 -7.60 -3.53
CA HIS A 519 20.40 -8.68 -2.61
C HIS A 519 20.00 -10.03 -3.18
N MET A 520 20.95 -10.96 -3.31
CA MET A 520 20.71 -12.32 -3.81
C MET A 520 19.92 -12.36 -5.13
N ALA A 521 20.17 -11.41 -6.01
CA ALA A 521 19.53 -11.24 -7.30
C ALA A 521 20.56 -11.33 -8.43
N LYS A 522 20.15 -11.58 -9.67
CA LYS A 522 21.09 -11.80 -10.76
C LYS A 522 20.58 -11.33 -12.12
N GLY A 523 21.53 -11.03 -13.03
CA GLY A 523 21.24 -10.76 -14.44
C GLY A 523 20.40 -9.52 -14.66
N ASN A 524 20.43 -8.53 -13.74
CA ASN A 524 19.64 -7.32 -13.83
C ASN A 524 20.46 -6.16 -14.44
N THR A 525 19.77 -5.20 -15.04
CA THR A 525 20.37 -4.03 -15.67
C THR A 525 19.88 -2.75 -14.99
N ILE A 526 20.83 -1.89 -14.61
CA ILE A 526 20.58 -0.56 -14.03
C ILE A 526 21.27 0.45 -14.96
N ARG A 527 20.50 1.22 -15.72
CA ARG A 527 21.07 2.11 -16.72
C ARG A 527 20.30 3.41 -16.90
N ASN A 528 21.03 4.43 -17.34
CA ASN A 528 20.49 5.77 -17.63
C ASN A 528 19.64 6.33 -16.48
N ASN A 529 20.08 6.13 -15.22
CA ASN A 529 19.43 6.70 -14.04
C ASN A 529 20.28 7.87 -13.52
N VAL A 530 19.64 8.79 -12.82
CA VAL A 530 20.30 9.88 -12.10
C VAL A 530 20.04 9.72 -10.62
N PHE A 531 21.13 9.55 -9.85
CA PHE A 531 21.12 9.36 -8.40
C PHE A 531 21.86 10.52 -7.74
N ILE A 532 21.14 11.30 -6.92
CA ILE A 532 21.64 12.50 -6.27
C ILE A 532 21.42 12.41 -4.77
N ASN A 533 22.45 12.69 -3.96
CA ASN A 533 22.31 12.76 -2.52
C ASN A 533 23.16 13.86 -1.89
N GLU A 534 22.57 14.61 -0.97
CA GLU A 534 23.29 15.52 -0.08
C GLU A 534 23.86 14.70 1.09
N GLY A 535 25.06 14.12 0.90
CA GLY A 535 25.71 13.16 1.79
C GLY A 535 26.38 12.05 0.98
N ASP A 536 26.57 10.89 1.61
CA ASP A 536 27.12 9.71 0.94
C ASP A 536 26.09 9.06 0.03
N LEU A 537 26.51 8.54 -1.12
CA LEU A 537 25.77 7.60 -1.95
C LEU A 537 26.34 6.20 -1.77
N ARG A 538 25.48 5.23 -1.44
CA ARG A 538 25.87 3.86 -1.24
C ARG A 538 25.05 2.92 -2.13
N LEU A 539 25.72 2.13 -2.97
CA LEU A 539 25.11 1.14 -3.84
C LEU A 539 25.62 -0.25 -3.45
N THR A 540 24.77 -1.27 -3.44
CA THR A 540 25.13 -2.54 -2.80
C THR A 540 24.67 -3.75 -3.61
N TRP A 541 25.52 -4.82 -3.66
CA TRP A 541 25.23 -6.09 -4.37
C TRP A 541 25.55 -7.32 -3.53
N PRO A 542 25.09 -7.45 -2.27
CA PRO A 542 25.42 -8.60 -1.44
C PRO A 542 24.87 -9.90 -2.04
N ARG A 543 25.77 -10.84 -2.31
CA ARG A 543 25.47 -12.17 -2.90
C ARG A 543 24.73 -12.12 -4.25
N SER A 544 24.87 -11.02 -4.97
CA SER A 544 24.29 -10.82 -6.31
C SER A 544 25.33 -11.03 -7.40
N SER A 545 24.88 -11.32 -8.63
CA SER A 545 25.78 -11.55 -9.78
C SER A 545 25.19 -11.08 -11.10
N ASP A 546 26.08 -10.96 -12.09
CA ASP A 546 25.73 -10.73 -13.49
C ASP A 546 24.99 -9.40 -13.76
N TYR A 547 25.25 -8.38 -12.92
CA TYR A 547 24.65 -7.07 -13.09
C TYR A 547 25.35 -6.26 -14.17
N ARG A 548 24.56 -5.47 -14.91
CA ARG A 548 25.02 -4.40 -15.78
C ARG A 548 24.66 -3.06 -15.15
N PHE A 549 25.66 -2.20 -14.92
CA PHE A 549 25.50 -0.86 -14.37
C PHE A 549 26.11 0.15 -15.33
N GLU A 550 25.25 0.79 -16.15
CA GLU A 550 25.71 1.51 -17.33
C GLU A 550 25.04 2.87 -17.48
N LYS A 551 25.82 3.87 -17.93
CA LYS A 551 25.31 5.20 -18.28
C LYS A 551 24.51 5.88 -17.18
N ASN A 552 24.83 5.65 -15.92
CA ASN A 552 24.20 6.32 -14.80
C ASN A 552 24.99 7.57 -14.39
N ILE A 553 24.31 8.57 -13.86
CA ILE A 553 24.91 9.72 -13.19
C ILE A 553 24.76 9.53 -11.68
N LEU A 554 25.87 9.52 -10.96
CA LEU A 554 25.93 9.51 -9.51
C LEU A 554 26.54 10.82 -9.03
N TRP A 555 25.79 11.60 -8.29
CA TRP A 555 26.23 12.86 -7.71
C TRP A 555 26.04 12.86 -6.20
N ALA A 556 27.11 13.11 -5.44
CA ALA A 556 27.08 13.11 -3.97
C ALA A 556 27.91 14.27 -3.42
N THR A 557 27.45 14.92 -2.35
CA THR A 557 28.32 15.85 -1.60
C THR A 557 29.37 15.08 -0.78
N GLY A 558 29.03 13.89 -0.29
CA GLY A 558 29.89 12.96 0.42
C GLY A 558 30.59 11.95 -0.49
N ARG A 559 30.78 10.75 0.00
CA ARG A 559 31.41 9.64 -0.72
C ARG A 559 30.42 8.95 -1.65
N ILE A 560 30.93 8.31 -2.70
CA ILE A 560 30.22 7.31 -3.49
C ILE A 560 30.83 5.95 -3.16
N VAL A 561 30.03 5.01 -2.65
CA VAL A 561 30.50 3.71 -2.18
C VAL A 561 29.77 2.59 -2.91
N PHE A 562 30.55 1.69 -3.52
CA PHE A 562 30.05 0.45 -4.12
C PHE A 562 30.38 -0.72 -3.20
N ASP A 563 29.37 -1.27 -2.53
CA ASP A 563 29.55 -2.46 -1.70
C ASP A 563 29.31 -3.73 -2.52
N ASN A 564 30.21 -4.71 -2.41
CA ASN A 564 30.17 -5.97 -3.17
C ASN A 564 30.12 -5.74 -4.70
N ARG A 565 30.99 -4.86 -5.19
CA ARG A 565 31.07 -4.50 -6.61
C ARG A 565 31.27 -5.71 -7.53
N GLU A 566 31.81 -6.80 -7.02
CA GLU A 566 31.99 -8.07 -7.75
C GLU A 566 30.69 -8.64 -8.30
N GLY A 567 29.54 -8.21 -7.80
CA GLY A 567 28.23 -8.54 -8.36
C GLY A 567 27.96 -7.89 -9.73
N ILE A 568 28.76 -6.87 -10.12
CA ILE A 568 28.62 -6.15 -11.38
C ILE A 568 29.61 -6.70 -12.40
N THR A 569 29.11 -7.30 -13.47
CA THR A 569 29.94 -7.80 -14.60
C THR A 569 30.24 -6.72 -15.63
N THR A 570 29.34 -5.74 -15.80
CA THR A 570 29.55 -4.61 -16.71
C THR A 570 29.33 -3.31 -15.94
N LEU A 571 30.40 -2.53 -15.77
CA LEU A 571 30.37 -1.20 -15.15
C LEU A 571 30.94 -0.21 -16.15
N ALA A 572 30.08 0.50 -16.92
CA ALA A 572 30.52 1.24 -18.09
C ALA A 572 29.72 2.52 -18.37
N GLY A 573 30.40 3.55 -18.83
CA GLY A 573 29.78 4.80 -19.28
C GLY A 573 29.11 5.61 -18.17
N ASN A 574 29.46 5.38 -16.90
CA ASN A 574 28.87 6.11 -15.77
C ASN A 574 29.66 7.39 -15.47
N ILE A 575 28.98 8.41 -14.95
CA ILE A 575 29.59 9.58 -14.35
C ILE A 575 29.46 9.47 -12.83
N LEU A 576 30.60 9.55 -12.15
CA LEU A 576 30.70 9.47 -10.71
C LEU A 576 31.27 10.77 -10.18
N HIS A 577 30.46 11.59 -9.52
CA HIS A 577 30.88 12.87 -8.96
C HIS A 577 30.66 12.91 -7.45
N SER A 578 31.78 12.85 -6.72
CA SER A 578 31.81 13.08 -5.27
C SER A 578 32.46 14.43 -5.02
N VAL A 579 31.75 15.38 -4.43
CA VAL A 579 32.30 16.68 -4.03
C VAL A 579 33.43 16.51 -3.01
N ALA A 580 33.30 15.50 -2.12
CA ALA A 580 34.37 15.12 -1.17
C ALA A 580 35.59 14.46 -1.85
N GLY A 581 35.52 14.20 -3.17
CA GLY A 581 36.59 13.58 -3.95
C GLY A 581 36.81 12.08 -3.66
N LYS A 582 35.83 11.35 -3.11
CA LYS A 582 35.98 9.94 -2.69
C LYS A 582 34.99 9.04 -3.39
N VAL A 583 35.51 8.14 -4.23
CA VAL A 583 34.75 7.03 -4.82
C VAL A 583 35.43 5.73 -4.40
N GLU A 584 34.72 4.86 -3.69
CA GLU A 584 35.26 3.69 -3.01
C GLU A 584 34.51 2.41 -3.43
N CYS A 585 35.23 1.32 -3.55
CA CYS A 585 34.65 -0.02 -3.66
C CYS A 585 34.97 -0.81 -2.40
N LYS A 586 33.96 -1.42 -1.80
CA LYS A 586 34.12 -2.27 -0.60
C LYS A 586 33.61 -3.67 -0.88
N LYS A 587 34.35 -4.66 -0.44
CA LYS A 587 33.84 -6.02 -0.32
C LYS A 587 33.31 -6.18 1.09
N LEU A 588 32.01 -6.24 1.23
CA LEU A 588 31.37 -6.58 2.50
C LEU A 588 30.98 -8.05 2.47
N ASP A 589 31.72 -8.88 3.21
CA ASP A 589 31.15 -10.15 3.63
C ASP A 589 30.12 -9.83 4.72
N GLN A 590 29.05 -10.59 4.77
CA GLN A 590 28.00 -10.46 5.79
C GLN A 590 28.57 -10.51 7.23
N TYR A 591 29.83 -10.96 7.38
CA TYR A 591 30.50 -11.24 8.65
C TYR A 591 31.89 -10.63 8.82
N SER A 592 32.47 -10.04 7.78
CA SER A 592 33.78 -9.37 7.87
C SER A 592 33.94 -8.28 6.81
N GLN A 593 34.41 -7.10 7.23
CA GLN A 593 34.85 -6.07 6.30
C GLN A 593 36.22 -6.51 5.75
N THR A 594 36.30 -6.83 4.47
CA THR A 594 37.59 -7.13 3.83
C THR A 594 37.92 -6.05 2.81
N GLY A 595 38.76 -5.09 3.21
CA GLY A 595 39.51 -4.18 2.35
C GLY A 595 38.70 -3.08 1.61
N GLU A 596 39.21 -1.87 1.62
CA GLU A 596 38.78 -0.78 0.74
C GLU A 596 39.64 -0.85 -0.52
N TYR A 597 39.00 -0.82 -1.69
CA TYR A 597 39.68 -0.71 -2.97
C TYR A 597 39.31 0.63 -3.60
N PRO A 598 40.25 1.55 -3.84
CA PRO A 598 39.97 2.75 -4.60
C PRO A 598 39.54 2.38 -6.02
N MET A 599 38.45 2.95 -6.45
CA MET A 599 37.97 2.79 -7.82
C MET A 599 38.88 3.63 -8.73
N GLN A 600 39.62 2.99 -9.63
CA GLN A 600 40.33 3.71 -10.68
C GLN A 600 39.37 4.09 -11.80
N ALA A 601 39.48 5.33 -12.29
CA ALA A 601 38.84 5.70 -13.54
C ALA A 601 39.39 4.80 -14.64
N ASP A 602 38.56 3.98 -15.22
CA ASP A 602 38.88 3.30 -16.46
C ASP A 602 38.43 4.16 -17.66
N ALA A 603 38.80 3.80 -18.86
CA ALA A 603 38.46 4.56 -20.07
C ALA A 603 36.94 4.58 -20.35
N VAL A 604 36.14 3.96 -19.53
CA VAL A 604 34.70 3.69 -19.72
C VAL A 604 33.83 4.38 -18.68
N ASN A 605 34.35 4.72 -17.49
CA ASN A 605 33.67 5.50 -16.46
C ASN A 605 34.40 6.80 -16.19
N VAL A 606 33.66 7.88 -15.95
CA VAL A 606 34.23 9.20 -15.80
C VAL A 606 34.08 9.72 -14.38
N LEU A 607 35.20 10.05 -13.73
CA LEU A 607 35.21 10.76 -12.45
C LEU A 607 35.19 12.27 -12.71
N ALA A 608 34.04 12.85 -12.94
CA ALA A 608 33.89 14.27 -13.27
C ALA A 608 32.53 14.82 -12.83
N ASP A 609 32.42 16.13 -12.73
CA ASP A 609 31.16 16.81 -12.51
C ASP A 609 30.23 16.61 -13.73
N PRO A 610 29.03 16.04 -13.57
CA PRO A 610 28.03 15.89 -14.62
C PRO A 610 27.46 17.25 -15.08
N LYS A 611 27.77 18.34 -14.40
CA LYS A 611 27.27 19.70 -14.68
C LYS A 611 25.73 19.75 -14.75
N LEU A 612 25.08 19.25 -13.71
CA LEU A 612 23.63 19.33 -13.57
C LEU A 612 23.19 20.77 -13.32
N ILE A 613 22.29 21.30 -14.15
CA ILE A 613 21.73 22.65 -14.01
C ILE A 613 20.50 22.66 -13.12
N ALA A 614 19.62 21.68 -13.30
CA ALA A 614 18.40 21.50 -12.53
C ALA A 614 18.01 20.02 -12.46
N TYR A 615 17.30 19.63 -11.40
CA TYR A 615 16.80 18.25 -11.22
C TYR A 615 15.62 18.14 -10.24
N ARG A 616 15.36 19.16 -9.41
CA ARG A 616 14.42 19.03 -8.27
C ARG A 616 12.96 18.90 -8.71
N ASP A 617 12.60 19.46 -9.85
CA ASP A 617 11.23 19.40 -10.39
C ASP A 617 10.99 18.17 -11.28
N GLY A 618 11.86 17.17 -11.21
CA GLY A 618 11.79 15.98 -12.04
C GLY A 618 12.37 16.12 -13.44
N GLN A 619 12.78 17.33 -13.85
CA GLN A 619 13.51 17.55 -15.10
C GLN A 619 15.01 17.64 -14.82
N VAL A 620 15.74 16.63 -15.29
CA VAL A 620 17.20 16.65 -15.19
C VAL A 620 17.77 17.44 -16.38
N GLN A 621 18.25 18.63 -16.11
CA GLN A 621 18.90 19.47 -17.10
C GLN A 621 20.43 19.36 -16.96
N ILE A 622 21.09 19.08 -18.07
CA ILE A 622 22.53 18.85 -18.17
C ILE A 622 23.13 19.97 -19.03
N ALA A 623 24.25 20.58 -18.58
CA ALA A 623 24.94 21.64 -19.35
C ALA A 623 25.45 21.13 -20.71
N PRO A 624 25.48 21.97 -21.75
CA PRO A 624 25.93 21.58 -23.09
C PRO A 624 27.35 21.01 -23.16
N ASP A 625 28.22 21.39 -22.23
CA ASP A 625 29.60 20.93 -22.12
C ASP A 625 29.80 19.81 -21.08
N SER A 626 28.71 19.14 -20.68
CA SER A 626 28.78 18.00 -19.77
C SER A 626 29.41 16.78 -20.42
N PRO A 627 30.22 16.01 -19.66
CA PRO A 627 30.73 14.72 -20.13
C PRO A 627 29.63 13.68 -20.42
N ALA A 628 28.42 13.89 -19.95
CA ALA A 628 27.26 13.00 -20.18
C ALA A 628 26.97 12.82 -21.67
N HIS A 629 27.12 13.89 -22.48
CA HIS A 629 26.86 13.84 -23.92
C HIS A 629 27.82 12.90 -24.66
N ALA A 630 29.10 12.94 -24.28
CA ALA A 630 30.10 12.05 -24.88
C ALA A 630 29.90 10.58 -24.53
N LEU A 631 29.29 10.29 -23.41
CA LEU A 631 28.94 8.94 -22.97
C LEU A 631 27.57 8.45 -23.50
N GLY A 632 26.83 9.30 -24.20
CA GLY A 632 25.50 9.00 -24.69
C GLY A 632 24.51 8.73 -23.55
N ILE A 633 24.60 9.48 -22.45
CA ILE A 633 23.62 9.50 -21.37
C ILE A 633 22.48 10.41 -21.81
N GLU A 634 21.28 9.88 -21.85
CA GLU A 634 20.08 10.61 -22.25
C GLU A 634 19.57 11.49 -21.10
N PRO A 635 19.11 12.72 -21.38
CA PRO A 635 18.40 13.53 -20.40
C PRO A 635 17.16 12.80 -19.87
N ILE A 636 16.87 12.99 -18.58
CA ILE A 636 15.72 12.37 -17.91
C ILE A 636 14.67 13.46 -17.63
N ASP A 637 13.44 13.22 -18.05
CA ASP A 637 12.28 14.02 -17.68
C ASP A 637 11.25 13.11 -17.01
N VAL A 638 11.13 13.27 -15.70
CA VAL A 638 10.15 12.57 -14.85
C VAL A 638 9.19 13.58 -14.19
N SER A 639 9.07 14.79 -14.74
CA SER A 639 8.14 15.81 -14.23
C SER A 639 6.68 15.42 -14.36
N GLY A 640 6.35 14.53 -15.33
CA GLY A 640 5.03 13.97 -15.53
C GLY A 640 4.72 12.75 -14.66
N THR A 641 5.50 12.46 -13.61
CA THR A 641 5.23 11.35 -12.68
C THR A 641 4.08 11.67 -11.73
N GLY A 642 3.40 10.63 -11.29
CA GLY A 642 2.18 10.75 -10.48
C GLY A 642 0.90 10.80 -11.32
N PRO A 643 -0.26 11.01 -10.67
CA PRO A 643 -1.58 10.96 -11.34
C PRO A 643 -1.69 11.96 -12.48
N ARG A 644 -2.21 11.50 -13.59
CA ARG A 644 -2.52 12.34 -14.76
C ARG A 644 -3.87 13.03 -14.55
N PRO A 645 -4.06 14.22 -15.15
CA PRO A 645 -5.33 14.95 -15.06
C PRO A 645 -6.55 14.18 -15.52
#